data_b8d2f1f4a33c60f6045cdfb8b6bcfbc9
#
_entry.id   b8d2f1f4a33c60f6045cdfb8b6bcfbc9
#
_cell.length_a   1.000
_cell.length_b   1.000
_cell.length_c   1.000
_cell.angle_alpha   90.00
_cell.angle_beta   90.00
_cell.angle_gamma   90.00
#
_symmetry.space_group_name_H-M   'P 1'
#
loop_
_entity.id
_entity.type
_entity.pdbx_description
1 polymer ?
#
loop_
_entity_poly.entity_id
_entity_poly.type
_entity_poly.pdbx_seq_one_letter_code
_entity_poly.pdbx_strand_id
1 'polypeptide(L)'
;AMKHEKQQRFSIRKYAVGAASVLIGFAFQAQTVTADGVTPTTTENQPTIHTVSDSPQSSENRTEETPKAELQPEAPKTVETEIPATDKVVSRPKTEEKPQEEVSSTPSDKAEVVTPTSAEKETANKKAEEASPKKEADSKESNTDKTDKDKPAEKDAKKDEAKAEADKPATEAGKERAATVNEKLAKKKIVSIDAGRKYFSPEQLKEIIDKAKHYGYTDLHLLVGNDGLRFMLDDMSITANGKTYASDDVKRAIEKGTNDYYNDPNGNHLTESQMTDLINYAKDKGIGLIPTVNSPGHMDAILNAMKELGIQNPNFSYFGKESARTVDLDNEQAVAFTKALIDKYAAYFAKKTEIFNIGLDEYANDATNAKGWSVLQADKYYPNEGYPVKGYEKFIAYANDLARIVKSHGLKPMAFNDGIYYNSDTSFGTFDKDIIVSMWTGGWGGYDVASSKLLVEKGHQILNTNDAWYYVLGRNADGQGWYNLDQGLNGIKNTPITSVPKTEGADIPIIGGMVAAWADTPSARYSPSRLFKLMRQFANSNAEYFAADYEPAEKALNEVPKDLNRYTAESVAAVNEAAKAIRSLDSNLSRAQQDTIDQAIAKLQEAVSNLTFTPEAQKEEDAKREIEKLAKNKVISIDAGRKYFSAEQLKRIIDKASELGYSDVHLLLGNDGLRFLLDDMTITANGKTYASDDV
;
A
#
# COMPACT_ATOMS: atom_id res chain seq x y z
N ALA A 1 -20.17 -51.82 8.99
CA ALA A 1 -19.96 -50.56 9.66
C ALA A 1 -20.00 -49.43 8.61
N MET A 2 -21.14 -48.78 8.51
CA MET A 2 -21.36 -47.62 7.58
C MET A 2 -21.00 -46.34 8.35
N LYS A 3 -20.11 -45.54 7.79
CA LYS A 3 -19.80 -44.19 8.25
C LYS A 3 -20.81 -43.20 7.67
N HIS A 4 -21.56 -42.54 8.54
CA HIS A 4 -22.41 -41.42 8.18
C HIS A 4 -21.55 -40.16 8.00
N GLU A 5 -21.53 -39.60 6.80
CA GLU A 5 -21.05 -38.25 6.53
C GLU A 5 -22.10 -37.23 7.02
N LYS A 6 -21.65 -36.33 7.90
CA LYS A 6 -22.44 -35.18 8.32
C LYS A 6 -22.34 -34.07 7.27
N GLN A 7 -23.42 -33.87 6.52
CA GLN A 7 -23.61 -32.65 5.72
C GLN A 7 -23.75 -31.43 6.66
N GLN A 8 -22.82 -30.52 6.58
CA GLN A 8 -22.96 -29.19 7.17
C GLN A 8 -23.93 -28.35 6.32
N ARG A 9 -25.09 -28.04 6.86
CA ARG A 9 -26.04 -27.09 6.29
C ARG A 9 -25.56 -25.68 6.63
N PHE A 10 -25.07 -24.92 5.66
CA PHE A 10 -24.89 -23.48 5.79
C PHE A 10 -26.24 -22.79 5.62
N SER A 11 -26.70 -22.16 6.69
CA SER A 11 -27.86 -21.27 6.67
C SER A 11 -27.40 -19.90 6.20
N ILE A 12 -27.74 -19.51 4.97
CA ILE A 12 -27.55 -18.15 4.47
C ILE A 12 -28.68 -17.30 5.07
N ARG A 13 -28.34 -16.48 6.08
CA ARG A 13 -29.21 -15.39 6.47
C ARG A 13 -29.10 -14.28 5.42
N LYS A 14 -30.13 -14.12 4.61
CA LYS A 14 -30.28 -12.97 3.70
C LYS A 14 -30.51 -11.74 4.55
N TYR A 15 -29.53 -10.85 4.58
CA TYR A 15 -29.76 -9.48 5.05
C TYR A 15 -30.45 -8.70 3.94
N ALA A 16 -31.55 -8.01 4.26
CA ALA A 16 -32.37 -7.25 3.33
C ALA A 16 -31.63 -6.10 2.63
N VAL A 17 -30.46 -5.71 3.13
CA VAL A 17 -29.63 -4.61 2.60
C VAL A 17 -28.99 -4.94 1.23
N GLY A 18 -28.74 -6.23 0.92
CA GLY A 18 -28.15 -6.61 -0.37
C GLY A 18 -29.08 -6.54 -1.58
N ALA A 19 -30.39 -6.60 -1.34
CA ALA A 19 -31.38 -6.59 -2.43
C ALA A 19 -31.70 -5.18 -2.94
N ALA A 20 -31.62 -4.15 -2.08
CA ALA A 20 -31.84 -2.77 -2.47
C ALA A 20 -30.70 -2.19 -3.31
N SER A 21 -29.45 -2.58 -2.99
CA SER A 21 -28.27 -2.11 -3.74
C SER A 21 -28.19 -2.70 -5.16
N VAL A 22 -28.68 -3.91 -5.37
CA VAL A 22 -28.72 -4.55 -6.70
C VAL A 22 -29.81 -3.94 -7.59
N LEU A 23 -30.94 -3.52 -7.02
CA LEU A 23 -32.02 -2.89 -7.79
C LEU A 23 -31.68 -1.48 -8.26
N ILE A 24 -30.90 -0.71 -7.47
CA ILE A 24 -30.44 0.64 -7.86
C ILE A 24 -29.36 0.57 -8.96
N GLY A 25 -28.46 -0.43 -8.93
CA GLY A 25 -27.46 -0.64 -9.97
C GLY A 25 -28.03 -1.00 -11.34
N PHE A 26 -29.14 -1.74 -11.40
CA PHE A 26 -29.80 -2.10 -12.66
C PHE A 26 -30.59 -0.96 -13.31
N ALA A 27 -31.10 -0.01 -12.53
CA ALA A 27 -31.80 1.15 -13.07
C ALA A 27 -30.88 2.13 -13.81
N PHE A 28 -29.57 2.17 -13.46
CA PHE A 28 -28.58 3.03 -14.12
C PHE A 28 -27.96 2.44 -15.38
N GLN A 29 -27.99 1.12 -15.59
CA GLN A 29 -27.47 0.48 -16.80
C GLN A 29 -28.46 0.46 -17.97
N ALA A 30 -29.75 0.72 -17.74
CA ALA A 30 -30.76 0.73 -18.80
C ALA A 30 -30.86 2.05 -19.59
N GLN A 31 -30.09 3.10 -19.25
CA GLN A 31 -30.17 4.41 -19.92
C GLN A 31 -29.13 4.66 -21.01
N THR A 32 -28.31 3.68 -21.39
CA THR A 32 -27.25 3.90 -22.40
C THR A 32 -27.38 3.10 -23.69
N VAL A 33 -28.53 2.57 -24.02
CA VAL A 33 -28.73 1.92 -25.31
C VAL A 33 -30.12 2.28 -25.88
N THR A 34 -30.22 3.44 -26.55
CA THR A 34 -31.07 3.63 -27.72
C THR A 34 -30.76 4.93 -28.41
N ALA A 35 -30.00 4.89 -29.48
CA ALA A 35 -30.12 5.78 -30.62
C ALA A 35 -29.38 5.14 -31.79
N ASP A 36 -30.13 4.49 -32.67
CA ASP A 36 -29.85 4.57 -34.11
C ASP A 36 -31.02 4.04 -34.89
N GLY A 37 -31.53 4.88 -35.78
CA GLY A 37 -32.14 4.47 -37.00
C GLY A 37 -33.67 4.54 -37.12
N VAL A 38 -34.19 5.62 -37.66
CA VAL A 38 -34.93 5.67 -38.93
C VAL A 38 -35.36 7.10 -39.24
N THR A 39 -34.91 7.61 -40.38
CA THR A 39 -35.44 8.81 -41.07
C THR A 39 -36.78 8.48 -41.73
N PRO A 40 -37.67 9.49 -41.93
CA PRO A 40 -37.81 10.11 -43.22
C PRO A 40 -38.11 11.61 -43.24
N THR A 41 -37.44 12.28 -44.22
CA THR A 41 -37.82 13.43 -45.05
C THR A 41 -39.13 14.18 -44.76
N THR A 42 -39.11 15.48 -44.63
CA THR A 42 -39.30 16.53 -45.67
C THR A 42 -39.52 17.94 -45.07
N THR A 43 -38.81 18.89 -45.72
CA THR A 43 -39.16 20.27 -46.13
C THR A 43 -39.22 21.44 -45.11
N GLU A 44 -38.29 22.34 -45.41
CA GLU A 44 -38.37 23.81 -45.55
C GLU A 44 -38.60 24.69 -44.33
N ASN A 45 -37.62 25.53 -43.99
CA ASN A 45 -37.43 26.92 -44.39
C ASN A 45 -36.37 27.63 -43.57
N GLN A 46 -35.42 28.22 -44.25
CA GLN A 46 -34.52 29.28 -43.76
C GLN A 46 -35.25 30.63 -43.67
N PRO A 47 -34.73 31.64 -42.97
CA PRO A 47 -33.68 32.49 -43.51
C PRO A 47 -32.64 33.02 -42.47
N THR A 48 -31.38 33.02 -42.90
CA THR A 48 -30.40 34.11 -43.21
C THR A 48 -30.36 35.34 -42.31
N ILE A 49 -29.17 35.78 -41.88
CA ILE A 49 -28.49 37.02 -42.26
C ILE A 49 -27.29 37.34 -41.34
N HIS A 50 -26.16 37.50 -41.97
CA HIS A 50 -25.03 38.43 -42.08
C HIS A 50 -23.96 38.49 -40.97
N THR A 51 -22.73 38.19 -41.34
CA THR A 51 -21.56 38.91 -41.89
C THR A 51 -21.00 40.00 -40.99
N VAL A 52 -19.67 40.11 -40.82
CA VAL A 52 -18.61 40.72 -41.60
C VAL A 52 -17.29 40.53 -40.83
N SER A 53 -16.29 39.93 -41.37
CA SER A 53 -15.00 40.31 -41.95
C SER A 53 -14.14 41.28 -41.11
N ASP A 54 -12.84 40.95 -41.01
CA ASP A 54 -11.76 41.51 -41.78
C ASP A 54 -10.38 40.93 -41.43
N SER A 55 -9.66 40.60 -42.49
CA SER A 55 -8.19 40.44 -42.53
C SER A 55 -7.54 41.72 -43.02
N PRO A 56 -6.24 41.93 -42.97
CA PRO A 56 -5.37 41.59 -44.10
C PRO A 56 -3.92 41.16 -43.75
N GLN A 57 -3.34 40.26 -44.52
CA GLN A 57 -2.30 40.30 -45.57
C GLN A 57 -0.95 40.94 -45.16
N SER A 58 0.22 40.46 -45.53
CA SER A 58 0.82 39.95 -46.79
C SER A 58 2.27 39.56 -46.45
N SER A 59 3.11 38.81 -47.11
CA SER A 59 3.30 38.38 -48.48
C SER A 59 4.66 37.66 -48.57
N GLU A 60 4.72 36.66 -49.42
CA GLU A 60 5.62 36.30 -50.52
C GLU A 60 7.01 35.73 -50.17
N ASN A 61 7.57 34.72 -50.82
CA ASN A 61 7.43 34.09 -52.12
C ASN A 61 8.20 32.77 -52.17
N ARG A 62 7.63 31.70 -52.78
CA ARG A 62 8.04 30.93 -53.98
C ARG A 62 9.42 30.23 -53.95
N THR A 63 9.56 28.93 -54.32
CA THR A 63 9.13 28.14 -55.47
C THR A 63 9.36 26.65 -55.22
N GLU A 64 8.40 25.82 -55.60
CA GLU A 64 8.33 24.62 -56.48
C GLU A 64 9.52 23.65 -56.47
N GLU A 65 9.33 22.34 -56.32
CA GLU A 65 8.70 21.35 -57.20
C GLU A 65 8.57 19.98 -56.55
N THR A 66 7.47 19.29 -56.80
CA THR A 66 7.23 17.85 -56.65
C THR A 66 7.54 17.12 -57.95
N PRO A 67 7.79 15.77 -58.03
CA PRO A 67 6.73 14.81 -57.89
C PRO A 67 7.08 13.37 -57.33
N LYS A 68 6.05 12.74 -56.80
CA LYS A 68 5.62 11.32 -56.75
C LYS A 68 6.62 10.17 -56.98
N ALA A 69 6.58 9.17 -56.07
CA ALA A 69 6.05 7.80 -56.34
C ALA A 69 6.17 6.91 -55.13
N GLU A 70 5.11 6.15 -54.89
CA GLU A 70 4.94 5.02 -53.98
C GLU A 70 5.96 3.90 -54.19
N LEU A 71 6.27 3.15 -53.13
CA LEU A 71 6.19 1.68 -53.06
C LEU A 71 6.56 1.15 -51.68
N GLN A 72 5.73 0.22 -51.21
CA GLN A 72 5.84 -0.52 -49.96
C GLN A 72 6.92 -1.60 -50.00
N PRO A 73 7.36 -2.14 -48.83
CA PRO A 73 8.52 -2.98 -48.71
C PRO A 73 8.20 -4.49 -48.68
N GLU A 74 9.07 -5.26 -49.31
CA GLU A 74 9.17 -6.72 -49.19
C GLU A 74 10.31 -7.11 -48.24
N ALA A 75 10.11 -8.24 -47.54
CA ALA A 75 11.01 -8.90 -46.61
C ALA A 75 12.19 -9.59 -47.28
N PRO A 76 13.35 -9.72 -46.64
CA PRO A 76 14.49 -10.45 -47.22
C PRO A 76 14.51 -11.93 -46.91
N LYS A 77 14.76 -12.69 -47.94
CA LYS A 77 15.03 -14.11 -47.97
C LYS A 77 16.51 -14.39 -47.60
N THR A 78 16.68 -15.46 -46.86
CA THR A 78 17.91 -16.24 -46.65
C THR A 78 18.65 -16.59 -47.92
N VAL A 79 19.98 -16.45 -47.90
CA VAL A 79 20.86 -17.17 -48.81
C VAL A 79 22.03 -17.74 -48.01
N GLU A 80 22.09 -19.09 -48.01
CA GLU A 80 23.26 -19.90 -47.69
C GLU A 80 24.34 -19.72 -48.77
N THR A 81 25.59 -19.65 -48.38
CA THR A 81 26.69 -20.14 -49.24
C THR A 81 27.85 -20.68 -48.42
N GLU A 82 28.35 -21.76 -48.93
CA GLU A 82 29.26 -22.77 -48.46
C GLU A 82 30.70 -22.33 -48.19
N ILE A 83 31.34 -23.23 -47.43
CA ILE A 83 32.74 -23.35 -46.97
C ILE A 83 33.69 -23.66 -48.12
N PRO A 84 35.01 -23.41 -47.99
CA PRO A 84 35.89 -24.56 -47.90
C PRO A 84 36.98 -24.51 -46.81
N ALA A 85 37.27 -25.73 -46.33
CA ALA A 85 38.22 -26.12 -45.33
C ALA A 85 39.68 -26.20 -45.85
N THR A 86 40.64 -26.06 -44.96
CA THR A 86 41.85 -26.91 -44.89
C THR A 86 42.53 -26.77 -43.51
N ASP A 87 42.51 -27.84 -42.77
CA ASP A 87 43.55 -28.75 -42.19
C ASP A 87 44.77 -28.11 -41.53
N LYS A 88 44.99 -28.47 -40.26
CA LYS A 88 45.87 -29.43 -39.63
C LYS A 88 45.99 -29.18 -38.11
N VAL A 89 45.46 -30.04 -37.30
CA VAL A 89 45.98 -31.21 -36.59
C VAL A 89 47.23 -30.94 -35.75
N VAL A 90 47.10 -31.12 -34.41
CA VAL A 90 47.86 -32.05 -33.55
C VAL A 90 47.40 -31.88 -32.08
N SER A 91 46.68 -32.82 -31.61
CA SER A 91 46.81 -33.83 -30.55
C SER A 91 46.73 -33.44 -29.10
N ARG A 92 45.69 -34.00 -28.51
CA ARG A 92 45.53 -34.37 -27.08
C ARG A 92 46.52 -35.47 -26.66
N PRO A 93 46.75 -35.75 -25.37
CA PRO A 93 46.03 -36.91 -24.87
C PRO A 93 45.30 -36.74 -23.51
N LYS A 94 44.23 -37.52 -23.41
CA LYS A 94 43.48 -38.02 -22.27
C LYS A 94 44.29 -38.97 -21.39
N THR A 95 43.84 -39.08 -20.12
CA THR A 95 43.55 -40.37 -19.40
C THR A 95 42.91 -40.00 -18.08
N GLU A 96 41.72 -40.28 -17.80
CA GLU A 96 40.95 -41.44 -17.29
C GLU A 96 41.62 -42.20 -16.14
N GLU A 97 40.89 -42.24 -15.06
CA GLU A 97 40.21 -43.29 -14.29
C GLU A 97 40.66 -43.52 -12.84
N LYS A 98 39.67 -43.62 -11.98
CA LYS A 98 39.59 -44.20 -10.63
C LYS A 98 39.96 -45.71 -10.66
N PRO A 99 40.13 -46.49 -9.52
CA PRO A 99 39.35 -46.46 -8.27
C PRO A 99 40.07 -46.92 -6.96
N GLN A 100 39.34 -46.72 -5.83
CA GLN A 100 39.18 -47.55 -4.61
C GLN A 100 40.38 -48.26 -3.93
N GLU A 101 40.56 -48.13 -2.65
CA GLU A 101 40.11 -48.83 -1.47
C GLU A 101 41.08 -48.74 -0.27
N GLU A 102 40.51 -48.47 0.87
CA GLU A 102 40.65 -48.99 2.26
C GLU A 102 42.01 -49.11 2.96
N VAL A 103 42.00 -48.67 4.20
CA VAL A 103 42.11 -49.32 5.50
C VAL A 103 42.99 -48.56 6.52
N SER A 104 42.28 -48.15 7.60
CA SER A 104 42.59 -48.29 9.03
C SER A 104 43.82 -47.61 9.66
N SER A 105 43.62 -46.75 10.61
CA SER A 105 43.70 -46.98 12.04
C SER A 105 43.79 -45.67 12.85
N THR A 106 42.94 -45.58 13.81
CA THR A 106 42.87 -44.66 14.96
C THR A 106 44.04 -44.87 15.96
N PRO A 107 44.21 -44.06 17.08
CA PRO A 107 43.22 -43.23 17.79
C PRO A 107 43.74 -41.94 18.49
N SER A 108 42.76 -41.17 18.99
CA SER A 108 42.66 -40.32 20.20
C SER A 108 43.44 -38.97 20.20
N ASP A 109 42.87 -37.85 20.59
CA ASP A 109 42.16 -37.50 21.82
C ASP A 109 41.28 -36.26 21.70
N LYS A 110 40.14 -36.40 22.30
CA LYS A 110 39.15 -35.50 22.90
C LYS A 110 39.43 -34.03 23.04
N ALA A 111 38.40 -33.21 22.63
CA ALA A 111 37.79 -32.24 23.52
C ALA A 111 36.36 -31.88 23.02
N GLU A 112 35.45 -31.92 23.93
CA GLU A 112 34.00 -31.93 23.81
C GLU A 112 33.38 -30.61 23.36
N VAL A 113 32.38 -30.76 22.48
CA VAL A 113 31.31 -29.79 22.22
C VAL A 113 30.19 -30.12 23.20
N VAL A 114 29.68 -29.13 23.91
CA VAL A 114 28.45 -29.23 24.69
C VAL A 114 27.44 -28.22 24.19
N THR A 115 26.44 -28.71 23.51
CA THR A 115 25.12 -28.10 23.36
C THR A 115 24.27 -28.43 24.57
N PRO A 116 23.39 -27.55 25.08
CA PRO A 116 22.34 -27.96 26.00
C PRO A 116 20.99 -27.97 25.32
N THR A 117 20.37 -29.14 25.34
CA THR A 117 18.95 -29.36 25.16
C THR A 117 18.23 -29.29 26.49
N SER A 118 17.01 -28.83 26.40
CA SER A 118 15.98 -28.73 27.45
C SER A 118 15.63 -30.05 28.12
N ALA A 119 15.17 -29.99 29.34
CA ALA A 119 13.92 -30.51 29.87
C ALA A 119 13.95 -30.80 31.38
N GLU A 120 12.96 -30.22 32.03
CA GLU A 120 12.07 -30.76 33.04
C GLU A 120 12.61 -31.59 34.25
N LYS A 121 12.27 -31.15 35.40
CA LYS A 121 11.31 -31.67 36.40
C LYS A 121 11.68 -31.46 37.84
N GLU A 122 10.75 -30.85 38.54
CA GLU A 122 10.10 -31.20 39.82
C GLU A 122 10.97 -31.72 40.98
N THR A 123 10.85 -31.12 42.11
CA THR A 123 10.00 -31.41 43.29
C THR A 123 10.58 -30.74 44.53
N ALA A 124 9.82 -30.06 45.22
CA ALA A 124 8.88 -30.25 46.29
C ALA A 124 9.37 -29.80 47.66
N ASN A 125 8.45 -29.07 48.30
CA ASN A 125 8.09 -29.11 49.73
C ASN A 125 8.92 -28.24 50.69
N LYS A 126 8.34 -27.51 51.57
CA LYS A 126 7.08 -27.48 52.36
C LYS A 126 7.14 -26.30 53.35
N LYS A 127 5.94 -25.68 53.55
CA LYS A 127 5.34 -25.26 54.83
C LYS A 127 5.99 -24.07 55.58
N ALA A 128 5.24 -23.07 56.04
CA ALA A 128 4.03 -23.05 56.86
C ALA A 128 3.38 -21.66 56.70
N GLU A 129 2.07 -21.50 56.52
CA GLU A 129 1.02 -21.34 57.52
C GLU A 129 1.33 -20.21 58.52
N GLU A 130 0.56 -19.27 58.78
CA GLU A 130 -0.84 -18.92 59.09
C GLU A 130 -0.87 -17.42 59.39
N ALA A 131 -1.86 -16.60 59.36
CA ALA A 131 -3.27 -16.66 59.55
C ALA A 131 -3.86 -15.27 59.26
N SER A 132 -5.06 -15.27 58.76
CA SER A 132 -6.00 -14.15 58.90
C SER A 132 -6.58 -14.12 60.32
N PRO A 133 -7.17 -12.99 60.76
CA PRO A 133 -8.59 -13.07 61.00
C PRO A 133 -9.43 -11.86 60.57
N LYS A 134 -10.65 -12.17 60.20
CA LYS A 134 -11.87 -11.39 60.13
C LYS A 134 -12.28 -10.84 61.54
N LYS A 135 -13.04 -9.72 61.51
CA LYS A 135 -14.31 -9.49 62.20
C LYS A 135 -14.76 -8.07 61.86
N GLU A 136 -15.91 -7.94 61.17
CA GLU A 136 -17.30 -7.90 61.62
C GLU A 136 -17.61 -6.83 62.66
N ALA A 137 -18.51 -5.95 62.20
CA ALA A 137 -19.80 -5.52 62.73
C ALA A 137 -19.78 -4.68 64.00
N ASP A 138 -20.51 -3.62 64.08
CA ASP A 138 -21.92 -3.47 64.34
C ASP A 138 -22.35 -1.98 64.46
N SER A 139 -23.35 -1.60 63.76
CA SER A 139 -24.67 -1.09 64.07
C SER A 139 -24.82 -0.05 65.22
N LYS A 140 -25.59 0.98 64.89
CA LYS A 140 -26.91 1.39 65.48
C LYS A 140 -27.21 2.81 65.07
N GLU A 141 -28.29 3.00 64.31
CA GLU A 141 -29.67 3.34 64.71
C GLU A 141 -29.83 4.57 65.60
N SER A 142 -30.61 5.56 65.09
CA SER A 142 -31.98 5.89 65.52
C SER A 142 -32.41 7.15 64.80
N ASN A 143 -33.48 7.10 64.00
CA ASN A 143 -34.88 7.30 64.33
C ASN A 143 -35.19 8.70 64.89
N THR A 144 -36.01 9.43 64.24
CA THR A 144 -37.48 9.66 64.33
C THR A 144 -37.80 10.96 63.61
N ASP A 145 -38.91 11.29 63.05
CA ASP A 145 -40.26 10.82 62.90
C ASP A 145 -41.03 11.93 62.14
N LYS A 146 -41.96 11.51 61.28
CA LYS A 146 -43.28 12.03 60.93
C LYS A 146 -43.48 13.55 60.74
N THR A 147 -44.25 14.01 59.76
CA THR A 147 -45.65 13.78 59.36
C THR A 147 -45.96 14.62 58.14
N ASP A 148 -46.55 14.11 57.13
CA ASP A 148 -47.95 14.02 56.69
C ASP A 148 -48.57 15.25 56.03
N LYS A 149 -49.18 15.01 54.81
CA LYS A 149 -50.35 15.66 54.17
C LYS A 149 -50.14 17.00 53.47
N ASP A 150 -50.40 17.14 52.19
CA ASP A 150 -51.62 16.96 51.41
C ASP A 150 -51.36 17.27 49.93
N LYS A 151 -52.05 16.57 49.05
CA LYS A 151 -52.21 16.81 47.62
C LYS A 151 -53.35 17.85 47.44
N PRO A 152 -53.39 18.68 46.35
CA PRO A 152 -53.97 18.18 45.12
C PRO A 152 -53.27 18.63 43.80
N ALA A 153 -53.67 17.96 42.74
CA ALA A 153 -53.28 18.05 41.36
C ALA A 153 -53.55 19.41 40.69
N GLU A 154 -52.69 19.77 39.73
CA GLU A 154 -53.18 20.30 38.48
C GLU A 154 -52.16 20.09 37.34
N LYS A 155 -52.71 19.81 36.18
CA LYS A 155 -52.08 19.49 34.92
C LYS A 155 -51.51 20.74 34.25
N ASP A 156 -50.64 20.45 33.26
CA ASP A 156 -50.13 21.30 32.18
C ASP A 156 -48.84 22.07 32.43
N ALA A 157 -47.73 21.43 32.09
CA ALA A 157 -46.55 22.08 31.51
C ALA A 157 -45.52 21.00 31.07
N LYS A 158 -45.81 20.27 29.97
CA LYS A 158 -44.83 19.50 29.22
C LYS A 158 -44.81 20.02 27.79
N LYS A 159 -44.13 21.15 27.55
CA LYS A 159 -43.83 21.59 26.19
C LYS A 159 -42.62 22.50 26.03
N ASP A 160 -41.82 22.78 27.05
CA ASP A 160 -40.67 23.67 26.90
C ASP A 160 -39.31 23.14 27.41
N GLU A 161 -39.15 21.83 27.64
CA GLU A 161 -37.84 21.27 28.04
C GLU A 161 -37.02 20.62 26.91
N ALA A 162 -37.52 20.58 25.68
CA ALA A 162 -36.77 20.00 24.54
C ALA A 162 -35.94 21.02 23.73
N LYS A 163 -35.86 22.29 24.17
CA LYS A 163 -35.13 23.35 23.46
C LYS A 163 -33.95 23.94 24.23
N ALA A 164 -33.64 23.41 25.41
CA ALA A 164 -32.58 23.93 26.26
C ALA A 164 -31.34 23.03 26.40
N GLU A 165 -31.26 21.92 25.64
CA GLU A 165 -30.06 21.03 25.65
C GLU A 165 -29.07 21.25 24.51
N ALA A 166 -29.38 22.16 23.57
CA ALA A 166 -28.49 22.45 22.43
C ALA A 166 -27.45 23.56 22.70
N ASP A 167 -27.49 24.23 23.84
CA ASP A 167 -26.58 25.36 24.16
C ASP A 167 -25.91 25.24 25.54
N LYS A 168 -25.59 24.06 26.00
CA LYS A 168 -24.64 23.95 27.12
C LYS A 168 -23.21 24.03 26.59
N PRO A 169 -22.37 24.97 27.08
CA PRO A 169 -20.96 24.99 26.73
C PRO A 169 -20.34 23.66 27.14
N ALA A 170 -19.51 23.08 26.22
CA ALA A 170 -18.80 21.86 26.47
C ALA A 170 -18.08 21.93 27.83
N THR A 171 -18.31 20.92 28.69
CA THR A 171 -17.66 20.83 29.98
C THR A 171 -16.14 20.84 29.81
N GLU A 172 -15.41 21.37 30.80
CA GLU A 172 -13.93 21.34 30.79
C GLU A 172 -13.38 19.96 30.45
N ALA A 173 -13.96 18.88 31.00
CA ALA A 173 -13.61 17.50 30.68
C ALA A 173 -13.90 17.12 29.20
N GLY A 174 -14.91 17.69 28.57
CA GLY A 174 -15.21 17.52 27.15
C GLY A 174 -14.21 18.27 26.27
N LYS A 175 -13.77 19.45 26.66
CA LYS A 175 -12.73 20.22 25.97
C LYS A 175 -11.37 19.56 26.10
N GLU A 176 -11.03 19.03 27.28
CA GLU A 176 -9.79 18.30 27.54
C GLU A 176 -9.75 16.98 26.77
N ARG A 177 -10.87 16.26 26.68
CA ARG A 177 -11.00 15.02 25.87
C ARG A 177 -10.90 15.30 24.37
N ALA A 178 -11.49 16.39 23.88
CA ALA A 178 -11.38 16.81 22.47
C ALA A 178 -9.94 17.24 22.14
N ALA A 179 -9.26 17.95 23.06
CA ALA A 179 -7.86 18.35 22.89
C ALA A 179 -6.92 17.12 22.85
N THR A 180 -7.13 16.12 23.71
CA THR A 180 -6.34 14.88 23.72
C THR A 180 -6.59 14.00 22.50
N VAL A 181 -7.81 13.97 21.97
CA VAL A 181 -8.13 13.25 20.72
C VAL A 181 -7.42 13.93 19.54
N ASN A 182 -7.47 15.26 19.45
CA ASN A 182 -6.77 16.00 18.38
C ASN A 182 -5.25 15.80 18.46
N GLU A 183 -4.68 15.73 19.66
CA GLU A 183 -3.25 15.48 19.83
C GLU A 183 -2.83 14.09 19.29
N LYS A 184 -3.59 13.02 19.59
CA LYS A 184 -3.33 11.68 19.05
C LYS A 184 -3.47 11.65 17.52
N LEU A 185 -4.50 12.25 16.96
CA LEU A 185 -4.70 12.34 15.51
C LEU A 185 -3.61 13.13 14.79
N ALA A 186 -3.03 14.13 15.46
CA ALA A 186 -1.92 14.92 14.92
C ALA A 186 -0.59 14.16 14.84
N LYS A 187 -0.43 13.04 15.57
CA LYS A 187 0.79 12.21 15.50
C LYS A 187 0.93 11.61 14.10
N LYS A 188 2.17 11.42 13.67
CA LYS A 188 2.46 10.74 12.39
C LYS A 188 2.14 9.25 12.48
N LYS A 189 1.48 8.73 11.46
CA LYS A 189 1.22 7.29 11.25
C LYS A 189 1.80 6.94 9.90
N ILE A 190 2.87 6.20 9.91
CA ILE A 190 3.73 6.00 8.74
C ILE A 190 3.74 4.52 8.37
N VAL A 191 3.64 4.23 7.08
CA VAL A 191 3.98 2.93 6.51
C VAL A 191 5.31 3.06 5.77
N SER A 192 6.25 2.16 6.05
CA SER A 192 7.57 2.12 5.44
C SER A 192 7.66 0.98 4.43
N ILE A 193 8.21 1.28 3.25
CA ILE A 193 8.38 0.34 2.14
C ILE A 193 9.85 0.36 1.71
N ASP A 194 10.48 -0.82 1.70
CA ASP A 194 11.83 -1.03 1.22
C ASP A 194 11.84 -1.12 -0.32
N ALA A 195 11.89 0.04 -0.95
CA ALA A 195 11.94 0.19 -2.41
C ALA A 195 13.39 0.36 -2.94
N GLY A 196 14.39 0.15 -2.10
CA GLY A 196 15.79 0.09 -2.48
C GLY A 196 16.22 -1.32 -2.85
N ARG A 197 15.93 -2.30 -2.00
CA ARG A 197 16.25 -3.71 -2.27
C ARG A 197 15.33 -4.33 -3.33
N LYS A 198 14.06 -3.93 -3.36
CA LYS A 198 13.06 -4.41 -4.32
C LYS A 198 12.47 -3.25 -5.11
N TYR A 199 12.28 -3.47 -6.43
CA TYR A 199 11.57 -2.50 -7.27
C TYR A 199 10.06 -2.54 -7.00
N PHE A 200 9.48 -1.36 -6.85
CA PHE A 200 8.04 -1.13 -6.82
C PHE A 200 7.67 -0.18 -7.97
N SER A 201 6.69 -0.58 -8.77
CA SER A 201 6.20 0.29 -9.84
C SER A 201 5.42 1.49 -9.29
N PRO A 202 5.29 2.58 -10.07
CA PRO A 202 4.45 3.72 -9.68
C PRO A 202 3.02 3.31 -9.33
N GLU A 203 2.44 2.34 -10.04
CA GLU A 203 1.08 1.84 -9.82
C GLU A 203 0.96 1.11 -8.48
N GLN A 204 1.94 0.25 -8.14
CA GLN A 204 1.99 -0.42 -6.85
C GLN A 204 2.11 0.58 -5.69
N LEU A 205 2.95 1.61 -5.85
CA LEU A 205 3.12 2.66 -4.84
C LEU A 205 1.86 3.53 -4.69
N LYS A 206 1.17 3.84 -5.79
CA LYS A 206 -0.12 4.54 -5.75
C LYS A 206 -1.21 3.72 -5.04
N GLU A 207 -1.25 2.41 -5.27
CA GLU A 207 -2.17 1.52 -4.56
C GLU A 207 -1.88 1.50 -3.05
N ILE A 208 -0.61 1.50 -2.66
CA ILE A 208 -0.20 1.61 -1.24
C ILE A 208 -0.64 2.96 -0.66
N ILE A 209 -0.48 4.06 -1.39
CA ILE A 209 -0.94 5.40 -0.97
C ILE A 209 -2.45 5.43 -0.79
N ASP A 210 -3.22 4.86 -1.69
CA ASP A 210 -4.68 4.77 -1.58
C ASP A 210 -5.10 4.00 -0.32
N LYS A 211 -4.44 2.88 -0.03
CA LYS A 211 -4.69 2.12 1.19
C LYS A 211 -4.21 2.83 2.45
N ALA A 212 -3.09 3.56 2.38
CA ALA A 212 -2.65 4.40 3.48
C ALA A 212 -3.70 5.48 3.81
N LYS A 213 -4.23 6.17 2.80
CA LYS A 213 -5.33 7.12 2.97
C LYS A 213 -6.56 6.46 3.60
N HIS A 214 -7.01 5.35 3.04
CA HIS A 214 -8.18 4.60 3.52
C HIS A 214 -8.07 4.16 4.99
N TYR A 215 -6.86 3.78 5.43
CA TYR A 215 -6.62 3.36 6.81
C TYR A 215 -6.27 4.52 7.76
N GLY A 216 -6.14 5.75 7.27
CA GLY A 216 -5.85 6.93 8.09
C GLY A 216 -4.37 7.16 8.41
N TYR A 217 -3.45 6.62 7.60
CA TYR A 217 -2.03 6.97 7.66
C TYR A 217 -1.80 8.40 7.23
N THR A 218 -0.71 8.98 7.67
CA THR A 218 -0.31 10.35 7.33
C THR A 218 0.81 10.41 6.30
N ASP A 219 1.68 9.41 6.28
CA ASP A 219 2.89 9.42 5.45
C ASP A 219 3.24 8.03 4.92
N LEU A 220 3.87 7.99 3.75
CA LEU A 220 4.60 6.86 3.19
C LEU A 220 6.10 7.13 3.32
N HIS A 221 6.80 6.29 4.07
CA HIS A 221 8.26 6.27 4.10
C HIS A 221 8.76 5.34 3.00
N LEU A 222 9.56 5.87 2.08
CA LEU A 222 10.02 5.16 0.90
C LEU A 222 11.55 5.11 0.89
N LEU A 223 12.11 3.94 1.17
CA LEU A 223 13.54 3.72 1.10
C LEU A 223 13.92 3.51 -0.37
N VAL A 224 14.29 4.57 -1.07
CA VAL A 224 14.72 4.49 -2.48
C VAL A 224 16.21 4.14 -2.61
N GLY A 225 17.00 4.46 -1.59
CA GLY A 225 18.40 4.06 -1.42
C GLY A 225 18.56 3.23 -0.15
N ASN A 226 18.57 1.91 -0.29
CA ASN A 226 18.79 0.93 0.76
C ASN A 226 19.33 -0.35 0.13
N ASP A 227 20.62 -0.61 0.26
CA ASP A 227 21.43 -1.55 -0.50
C ASP A 227 21.40 -1.22 -2.02
N GLY A 228 20.28 -1.34 -2.70
CA GLY A 228 20.06 -0.79 -4.04
C GLY A 228 19.73 0.70 -4.02
N LEU A 229 19.90 1.37 -5.14
CA LEU A 229 19.43 2.76 -5.34
C LEU A 229 18.47 2.79 -6.54
N ARG A 230 17.18 2.95 -6.26
CA ARG A 230 16.09 2.76 -7.24
C ARG A 230 15.28 4.03 -7.52
N PHE A 231 15.92 5.15 -7.42
CA PHE A 231 15.38 6.43 -7.87
C PHE A 231 16.48 7.22 -8.58
N MET A 232 16.23 7.63 -9.80
CA MET A 232 17.20 8.31 -10.65
C MET A 232 16.69 9.69 -11.02
N LEU A 233 17.49 10.73 -10.76
CA LEU A 233 17.23 12.09 -11.20
C LEU A 233 17.57 12.24 -12.69
N ASP A 234 16.98 13.23 -13.35
CA ASP A 234 17.28 13.55 -14.74
C ASP A 234 18.74 13.99 -14.90
N ASP A 235 19.26 14.73 -13.95
CA ASP A 235 20.69 15.02 -13.83
C ASP A 235 21.28 14.34 -12.60
N MET A 236 22.13 13.35 -12.82
CA MET A 236 22.89 12.64 -11.79
C MET A 236 24.36 13.04 -11.73
N SER A 237 24.76 14.18 -12.34
CA SER A 237 26.14 14.65 -12.23
C SER A 237 26.52 14.92 -10.78
N ILE A 238 27.71 14.46 -10.37
CA ILE A 238 28.22 14.61 -9.00
C ILE A 238 29.56 15.34 -9.06
N THR A 239 29.71 16.37 -8.27
CA THR A 239 31.03 17.02 -8.06
C THR A 239 31.46 16.79 -6.61
N ALA A 240 32.58 16.12 -6.42
CA ALA A 240 33.13 15.76 -5.11
C ALA A 240 34.64 15.98 -5.09
N ASN A 241 35.14 16.74 -4.13
CA ASN A 241 36.56 17.11 -4.00
C ASN A 241 37.19 17.61 -5.32
N GLY A 242 36.47 18.50 -6.02
CA GLY A 242 36.95 19.10 -7.27
C GLY A 242 36.90 18.19 -8.50
N LYS A 243 36.47 16.93 -8.36
CA LYS A 243 36.25 16.01 -9.49
C LYS A 243 34.77 15.91 -9.81
N THR A 244 34.45 16.13 -11.09
CA THR A 244 33.07 16.00 -11.59
C THR A 244 32.91 14.68 -12.32
N TYR A 245 31.88 13.93 -11.97
CA TYR A 245 31.41 12.71 -12.61
C TYR A 245 30.19 13.07 -13.45
N ALA A 246 30.21 12.73 -14.73
CA ALA A 246 29.14 13.09 -15.65
C ALA A 246 27.85 12.32 -15.33
N SER A 247 26.69 12.94 -15.57
CA SER A 247 25.37 12.39 -15.26
C SER A 247 25.16 10.99 -15.82
N ASP A 248 25.47 10.79 -17.11
CA ASP A 248 25.26 9.48 -17.76
C ASP A 248 26.18 8.39 -17.22
N ASP A 249 27.40 8.75 -16.81
CA ASP A 249 28.32 7.82 -16.19
C ASP A 249 27.84 7.38 -14.80
N VAL A 250 27.36 8.34 -14.00
CA VAL A 250 26.79 8.08 -12.67
C VAL A 250 25.54 7.22 -12.78
N LYS A 251 24.63 7.56 -13.72
CA LYS A 251 23.41 6.76 -13.96
C LYS A 251 23.74 5.31 -14.28
N ARG A 252 24.62 5.09 -15.28
CA ARG A 252 25.04 3.73 -15.67
C ARG A 252 25.70 2.97 -14.51
N ALA A 253 26.57 3.64 -13.77
CA ALA A 253 27.27 3.04 -12.65
C ALA A 253 26.33 2.62 -11.50
N ILE A 254 25.36 3.46 -11.16
CA ILE A 254 24.34 3.17 -10.14
C ILE A 254 23.41 2.06 -10.60
N GLU A 255 22.95 2.11 -11.85
CA GLU A 255 22.07 1.08 -12.43
C GLU A 255 22.76 -0.28 -12.45
N LYS A 256 24.04 -0.32 -12.88
CA LYS A 256 24.87 -1.53 -12.82
C LYS A 256 25.05 -1.99 -11.38
N GLY A 257 25.42 -1.09 -10.46
CA GLY A 257 25.63 -1.44 -9.05
C GLY A 257 24.36 -2.00 -8.39
N THR A 258 23.21 -1.45 -8.71
CA THR A 258 21.93 -1.97 -8.24
C THR A 258 21.67 -3.38 -8.80
N ASN A 259 21.92 -3.61 -10.10
CA ASN A 259 21.72 -4.91 -10.72
C ASN A 259 22.70 -5.96 -10.23
N ASP A 260 23.94 -5.59 -9.92
CA ASP A 260 24.96 -6.53 -9.43
C ASP A 260 24.60 -7.10 -8.05
N TYR A 261 23.93 -6.33 -7.19
CA TYR A 261 23.52 -6.75 -5.85
C TYR A 261 22.06 -7.18 -5.75
N TYR A 262 21.16 -6.44 -6.40
CA TYR A 262 19.72 -6.58 -6.25
C TYR A 262 19.01 -6.48 -7.61
N ASN A 263 19.38 -7.36 -8.55
CA ASN A 263 18.70 -7.44 -9.85
C ASN A 263 17.23 -7.84 -9.67
N ASP A 264 16.31 -6.95 -10.06
CA ASP A 264 14.87 -7.19 -10.01
C ASP A 264 14.32 -7.26 -11.44
N PRO A 265 13.71 -8.41 -11.84
CA PRO A 265 13.16 -8.57 -13.19
C PRO A 265 11.96 -7.64 -13.47
N ASN A 266 11.37 -7.01 -12.44
CA ASN A 266 10.21 -6.13 -12.58
C ASN A 266 10.60 -4.68 -12.88
N GLY A 267 11.85 -4.29 -12.67
CA GLY A 267 12.35 -2.96 -12.95
C GLY A 267 13.61 -2.62 -12.17
N ASN A 268 14.29 -1.56 -12.57
CA ASN A 268 15.52 -1.11 -11.91
C ASN A 268 15.26 0.08 -10.97
N HIS A 269 14.69 1.16 -11.49
CA HIS A 269 14.51 2.42 -10.75
C HIS A 269 13.27 3.20 -11.20
N LEU A 270 12.84 4.12 -10.36
CA LEU A 270 11.88 5.16 -10.69
C LEU A 270 12.62 6.34 -11.36
N THR A 271 12.00 6.93 -12.37
CA THR A 271 12.49 8.19 -12.98
C THR A 271 12.09 9.39 -12.13
N GLU A 272 12.72 10.54 -12.37
CA GLU A 272 12.37 11.81 -11.72
C GLU A 272 10.92 12.20 -11.97
N SER A 273 10.45 12.04 -13.22
CA SER A 273 9.04 12.28 -13.58
C SER A 273 8.09 11.37 -12.79
N GLN A 274 8.36 10.07 -12.72
CA GLN A 274 7.54 9.12 -11.98
C GLN A 274 7.48 9.44 -10.48
N MET A 275 8.62 9.85 -9.89
CA MET A 275 8.66 10.26 -8.49
C MET A 275 7.90 11.56 -8.25
N THR A 276 8.02 12.54 -9.16
CA THR A 276 7.26 13.80 -9.07
C THR A 276 5.76 13.54 -9.14
N ASP A 277 5.32 12.69 -10.05
CA ASP A 277 3.91 12.28 -10.17
C ASP A 277 3.43 11.55 -8.91
N LEU A 278 4.26 10.68 -8.35
CA LEU A 278 3.96 9.95 -7.11
C LEU A 278 3.80 10.91 -5.91
N ILE A 279 4.70 11.89 -5.77
CA ILE A 279 4.63 12.90 -4.71
C ILE A 279 3.35 13.73 -4.84
N ASN A 280 3.01 14.17 -6.05
CA ASN A 280 1.79 14.91 -6.30
C ASN A 280 0.55 14.06 -6.00
N TYR A 281 0.53 12.82 -6.46
CA TYR A 281 -0.54 11.88 -6.16
C TYR A 281 -0.74 11.67 -4.65
N ALA A 282 0.35 11.45 -3.90
CA ALA A 282 0.30 11.31 -2.45
C ALA A 282 -0.23 12.59 -1.79
N LYS A 283 0.24 13.76 -2.22
CA LYS A 283 -0.20 15.06 -1.72
C LYS A 283 -1.70 15.28 -1.94
N ASP A 284 -2.23 14.93 -3.10
CA ASP A 284 -3.66 15.04 -3.43
C ASP A 284 -4.51 14.12 -2.54
N LYS A 285 -3.94 13.02 -2.06
CA LYS A 285 -4.56 12.13 -1.08
C LYS A 285 -4.33 12.55 0.38
N GLY A 286 -3.58 13.62 0.62
CA GLY A 286 -3.19 14.07 1.96
C GLY A 286 -2.17 13.17 2.63
N ILE A 287 -1.37 12.42 1.85
CA ILE A 287 -0.28 11.56 2.33
C ILE A 287 1.05 12.24 2.06
N GLY A 288 1.87 12.45 3.10
CA GLY A 288 3.24 12.89 2.98
C GLY A 288 4.15 11.78 2.45
N LEU A 289 5.28 12.13 1.84
CA LEU A 289 6.31 11.17 1.43
C LEU A 289 7.59 11.47 2.22
N ILE A 290 8.22 10.44 2.77
CA ILE A 290 9.50 10.53 3.47
C ILE A 290 10.50 9.67 2.69
N PRO A 291 11.43 10.26 1.92
CA PRO A 291 12.44 9.50 1.19
C PRO A 291 13.59 9.09 2.11
N THR A 292 14.25 7.99 1.78
CA THR A 292 15.52 7.57 2.37
C THR A 292 16.55 7.32 1.28
N VAL A 293 17.74 7.89 1.45
CA VAL A 293 18.99 7.43 0.84
C VAL A 293 19.94 7.11 1.96
N ASN A 294 20.14 5.82 2.21
CA ASN A 294 20.86 5.31 3.37
C ASN A 294 22.38 5.44 3.21
N SER A 295 23.05 5.82 4.27
CA SER A 295 24.52 5.82 4.45
C SER A 295 24.85 5.95 5.95
N PRO A 296 26.06 5.63 6.42
CA PRO A 296 27.22 5.08 5.71
C PRO A 296 27.12 3.58 5.44
N GLY A 297 26.12 2.89 6.01
CA GLY A 297 25.75 1.49 5.71
C GLY A 297 24.71 1.40 4.58
N HIS A 298 24.35 0.19 4.21
CA HIS A 298 23.33 -0.10 3.17
C HIS A 298 23.57 0.60 1.82
N MET A 299 24.84 0.71 1.41
CA MET A 299 25.29 1.43 0.21
C MET A 299 25.80 0.52 -0.90
N ASP A 300 25.44 -0.75 -0.92
CA ASP A 300 25.98 -1.77 -1.86
C ASP A 300 26.05 -1.26 -3.31
N ALA A 301 24.94 -0.77 -3.84
CA ALA A 301 24.88 -0.25 -5.21
C ALA A 301 25.72 1.01 -5.41
N ILE A 302 25.71 1.92 -4.43
CA ILE A 302 26.44 3.19 -4.49
C ILE A 302 27.95 2.92 -4.44
N LEU A 303 28.41 2.02 -3.56
CA LEU A 303 29.83 1.64 -3.44
C LEU A 303 30.34 0.95 -4.71
N ASN A 304 29.51 0.07 -5.29
CA ASN A 304 29.86 -0.55 -6.56
C ASN A 304 29.91 0.49 -7.70
N ALA A 305 28.99 1.43 -7.71
CA ALA A 305 29.01 2.56 -8.64
C ALA A 305 30.27 3.42 -8.47
N MET A 306 30.72 3.68 -7.25
CA MET A 306 31.96 4.40 -6.99
C MET A 306 33.17 3.71 -7.59
N LYS A 307 33.27 2.36 -7.47
CA LYS A 307 34.34 1.57 -8.09
C LYS A 307 34.31 1.70 -9.61
N GLU A 308 33.14 1.61 -10.25
CA GLU A 308 32.96 1.80 -11.69
C GLU A 308 33.38 3.21 -12.15
N LEU A 309 33.17 4.22 -11.33
CA LEU A 309 33.57 5.60 -11.56
C LEU A 309 35.04 5.90 -11.23
N GLY A 310 35.80 4.87 -10.84
CA GLY A 310 37.23 4.95 -10.56
C GLY A 310 37.59 5.51 -9.19
N ILE A 311 36.67 5.51 -8.23
CA ILE A 311 36.96 5.78 -6.82
C ILE A 311 37.57 4.51 -6.23
N GLN A 312 38.82 4.63 -5.75
CA GLN A 312 39.57 3.48 -5.25
C GLN A 312 39.18 3.17 -3.80
N ASN A 313 39.01 1.89 -3.48
CA ASN A 313 38.77 1.38 -2.14
C ASN A 313 37.68 2.13 -1.35
N PRO A 314 36.46 2.32 -1.91
CA PRO A 314 35.42 3.09 -1.23
C PRO A 314 34.82 2.35 -0.03
N ASN A 315 34.98 1.02 0.04
CA ASN A 315 34.37 0.16 1.04
C ASN A 315 35.23 0.09 2.31
N PHE A 316 34.57 0.13 3.45
CA PHE A 316 35.18 -0.16 4.74
C PHE A 316 35.71 -1.61 4.80
N SER A 317 36.86 -1.80 5.41
CA SER A 317 37.48 -3.12 5.59
C SER A 317 37.89 -3.35 7.04
N TYR A 318 37.63 -4.55 7.56
CA TYR A 318 37.98 -4.96 8.90
C TYR A 318 38.80 -6.24 8.87
N PHE A 319 40.07 -6.16 9.26
CA PHE A 319 41.01 -7.29 9.19
C PHE A 319 41.03 -7.99 7.84
N GLY A 320 41.03 -7.22 6.74
CA GLY A 320 41.06 -7.73 5.37
C GLY A 320 39.70 -8.23 4.84
N LYS A 321 38.64 -8.16 5.64
CA LYS A 321 37.29 -8.45 5.19
C LYS A 321 36.58 -7.14 4.81
N GLU A 322 36.39 -6.94 3.52
CA GLU A 322 35.67 -5.78 2.98
C GLU A 322 34.16 -5.89 3.28
N SER A 323 33.55 -4.80 3.73
CA SER A 323 32.09 -4.68 3.81
C SER A 323 31.52 -4.41 2.42
N ALA A 324 30.55 -5.19 1.99
CA ALA A 324 29.88 -4.95 0.74
C ALA A 324 29.03 -3.67 0.76
N ARG A 325 28.62 -3.21 1.93
CA ARG A 325 27.56 -2.20 2.11
C ARG A 325 27.96 -0.94 2.84
N THR A 326 29.17 -0.84 3.35
CA THR A 326 29.56 0.31 4.20
C THR A 326 30.71 1.08 3.61
N VAL A 327 30.54 2.40 3.49
CA VAL A 327 31.59 3.30 3.00
C VAL A 327 32.70 3.43 4.06
N ASP A 328 33.95 3.47 3.61
CA ASP A 328 35.08 3.81 4.46
C ASP A 328 35.08 5.31 4.76
N LEU A 329 34.87 5.65 6.05
CA LEU A 329 34.83 7.04 6.51
C LEU A 329 36.22 7.74 6.42
N ASP A 330 37.28 6.98 6.21
CA ASP A 330 38.63 7.49 5.96
C ASP A 330 38.90 7.79 4.50
N ASN A 331 38.05 7.30 3.60
CA ASN A 331 38.14 7.57 2.17
C ASN A 331 37.46 8.91 1.84
N GLU A 332 38.23 9.99 1.82
CA GLU A 332 37.73 11.36 1.59
C GLU A 332 36.95 11.48 0.29
N GLN A 333 37.37 10.80 -0.79
CA GLN A 333 36.68 10.88 -2.08
C GLN A 333 35.33 10.16 -2.04
N ALA A 334 35.28 8.99 -1.42
CA ALA A 334 34.03 8.23 -1.27
C ALA A 334 33.04 8.96 -0.34
N VAL A 335 33.52 9.52 0.75
CA VAL A 335 32.71 10.35 1.67
C VAL A 335 32.17 11.61 0.98
N ALA A 336 33.03 12.32 0.23
CA ALA A 336 32.62 13.50 -0.51
C ALA A 336 31.60 13.18 -1.61
N PHE A 337 31.77 12.07 -2.33
CA PHE A 337 30.82 11.59 -3.32
C PHE A 337 29.47 11.27 -2.67
N THR A 338 29.46 10.56 -1.55
CA THR A 338 28.23 10.22 -0.81
C THR A 338 27.50 11.48 -0.34
N LYS A 339 28.20 12.44 0.26
CA LYS A 339 27.60 13.71 0.70
C LYS A 339 27.02 14.49 -0.46
N ALA A 340 27.72 14.56 -1.60
CA ALA A 340 27.25 15.26 -2.80
C ALA A 340 26.02 14.56 -3.42
N LEU A 341 25.97 13.23 -3.38
CA LEU A 341 24.81 12.45 -3.82
C LEU A 341 23.59 12.73 -2.95
N ILE A 342 23.73 12.70 -1.63
CA ILE A 342 22.65 12.99 -0.67
C ILE A 342 22.20 14.46 -0.81
N ASP A 343 23.12 15.39 -0.98
CA ASP A 343 22.81 16.81 -1.24
C ASP A 343 21.93 16.97 -2.47
N LYS A 344 22.25 16.27 -3.56
CA LYS A 344 21.48 16.28 -4.80
C LYS A 344 20.06 15.74 -4.59
N TYR A 345 19.89 14.63 -3.89
CA TYR A 345 18.56 14.09 -3.58
C TYR A 345 17.78 15.01 -2.61
N ALA A 346 18.43 15.54 -1.57
CA ALA A 346 17.80 16.50 -0.66
C ALA A 346 17.33 17.76 -1.39
N ALA A 347 18.11 18.27 -2.35
CA ALA A 347 17.73 19.39 -3.20
C ALA A 347 16.47 19.07 -4.04
N TYR A 348 16.38 17.87 -4.60
CA TYR A 348 15.19 17.45 -5.35
C TYR A 348 13.95 17.40 -4.46
N PHE A 349 14.05 16.82 -3.25
CA PHE A 349 12.93 16.70 -2.32
C PHE A 349 12.58 17.99 -1.58
N ALA A 350 13.42 19.02 -1.66
CA ALA A 350 13.17 20.33 -1.06
C ALA A 350 11.80 20.88 -1.49
N LYS A 351 11.02 21.38 -0.54
CA LYS A 351 9.64 21.91 -0.73
C LYS A 351 8.61 20.89 -1.25
N LYS A 352 9.03 19.65 -1.49
CA LYS A 352 8.14 18.56 -1.92
C LYS A 352 7.77 17.64 -0.75
N THR A 353 8.69 17.47 0.19
CA THR A 353 8.53 16.65 1.39
C THR A 353 8.94 17.42 2.64
N GLU A 354 8.67 16.91 3.83
CA GLU A 354 9.00 17.52 5.10
C GLU A 354 10.27 16.93 5.72
N ILE A 355 10.42 15.62 5.63
CA ILE A 355 11.44 14.82 6.29
C ILE A 355 12.26 14.10 5.22
N PHE A 356 13.57 13.99 5.44
CA PHE A 356 14.49 13.17 4.66
C PHE A 356 15.27 12.25 5.61
N ASN A 357 15.18 10.93 5.38
CA ASN A 357 15.89 9.95 6.18
C ASN A 357 17.28 9.68 5.60
N ILE A 358 18.30 9.92 6.40
CA ILE A 358 19.73 9.72 6.06
C ILE A 358 20.25 8.34 6.44
N GLY A 359 19.41 7.48 7.05
CA GLY A 359 19.74 6.11 7.44
C GLY A 359 20.51 6.01 8.75
N LEU A 360 21.81 5.88 8.71
CA LEU A 360 22.76 5.77 9.85
C LEU A 360 22.66 4.46 10.64
N ASP A 361 22.11 3.39 10.07
CA ASP A 361 21.96 2.08 10.71
C ASP A 361 23.01 1.07 10.25
N GLU A 362 23.22 0.06 11.07
CA GLU A 362 23.95 -1.19 10.80
C GLU A 362 25.36 -1.03 10.17
N TYR A 363 26.20 -0.19 10.75
CA TYR A 363 27.57 0.04 10.26
C TYR A 363 28.39 -1.24 10.17
N ALA A 364 28.77 -1.64 8.97
CA ALA A 364 29.65 -2.77 8.66
C ALA A 364 29.31 -4.10 9.36
N ASN A 365 28.02 -4.36 9.61
CA ASN A 365 27.56 -5.57 10.29
C ASN A 365 27.99 -6.85 9.57
N ASP A 366 28.07 -6.82 8.24
CA ASP A 366 28.52 -7.93 7.38
C ASP A 366 30.02 -8.24 7.53
N ALA A 367 30.88 -7.24 7.73
CA ALA A 367 32.32 -7.42 7.89
C ALA A 367 32.75 -7.68 9.34
N THR A 368 31.98 -7.20 10.31
CA THR A 368 32.35 -7.15 11.74
C THR A 368 31.53 -8.11 12.61
N ASN A 369 30.66 -8.95 12.04
CA ASN A 369 29.69 -9.76 12.76
C ASN A 369 28.82 -8.90 13.71
N ALA A 370 28.19 -7.87 13.17
CA ALA A 370 27.35 -6.90 13.88
C ALA A 370 28.06 -6.14 15.02
N LYS A 371 29.38 -5.92 14.91
CA LYS A 371 30.16 -5.16 15.88
C LYS A 371 30.70 -3.83 15.33
N GLY A 372 30.17 -3.34 14.21
CA GLY A 372 30.71 -2.17 13.53
C GLY A 372 30.76 -0.94 14.41
N TRP A 373 29.73 -0.66 15.19
CA TRP A 373 29.70 0.47 16.10
C TRP A 373 30.77 0.35 17.21
N SER A 374 30.92 -0.85 17.80
CA SER A 374 31.96 -1.12 18.80
C SER A 374 33.37 -0.98 18.21
N VAL A 375 33.54 -1.40 16.96
CA VAL A 375 34.81 -1.24 16.22
C VAL A 375 35.15 0.25 16.04
N LEU A 376 34.17 1.07 15.64
CA LEU A 376 34.39 2.52 15.53
C LEU A 376 34.72 3.19 16.86
N GLN A 377 34.17 2.68 17.98
CA GLN A 377 34.49 3.23 19.32
C GLN A 377 35.83 2.75 19.86
N ALA A 378 36.46 1.73 19.25
CA ALA A 378 37.72 1.19 19.71
C ALA A 378 38.92 2.03 19.23
N ASP A 379 39.79 2.47 20.16
CA ASP A 379 40.96 3.27 19.83
C ASP A 379 41.98 2.60 18.89
N LYS A 380 41.90 1.28 18.74
CA LYS A 380 42.84 0.46 17.96
C LYS A 380 42.58 0.46 16.47
N TYR A 381 41.43 0.96 16.02
CA TYR A 381 41.00 0.75 14.65
C TYR A 381 41.58 1.79 13.67
N TYR A 382 41.88 2.97 14.11
CA TYR A 382 42.50 4.04 13.31
C TYR A 382 43.91 4.38 13.80
N PRO A 383 44.88 3.44 13.70
CA PRO A 383 46.20 3.60 14.31
C PRO A 383 47.07 4.64 13.63
N ASN A 384 46.74 5.10 12.43
CA ASN A 384 47.61 5.95 11.60
C ASN A 384 47.13 7.39 11.48
N GLU A 385 46.01 7.72 12.06
CA GLU A 385 45.57 9.08 12.08
C GLU A 385 46.31 9.84 13.17
N GLY A 386 47.34 10.52 12.81
CA GLY A 386 48.23 11.33 13.69
C GLY A 386 47.48 12.13 14.75
N TYR A 387 46.59 11.43 15.50
CA TYR A 387 45.85 11.91 16.64
C TYR A 387 44.90 13.10 16.40
N PRO A 388 43.72 13.17 16.96
CA PRO A 388 43.06 12.28 17.94
C PRO A 388 41.69 11.82 17.51
N VAL A 389 41.35 11.73 16.21
CA VAL A 389 39.99 11.45 15.75
C VAL A 389 39.78 9.96 15.72
N LYS A 390 38.97 9.47 16.66
CA LYS A 390 38.48 8.08 16.67
C LYS A 390 37.45 7.89 15.56
N GLY A 391 37.30 6.67 15.11
CA GLY A 391 36.33 6.37 14.03
C GLY A 391 34.89 6.76 14.35
N TYR A 392 34.48 6.60 15.59
CA TYR A 392 33.15 7.00 16.01
C TYR A 392 32.96 8.54 16.06
N GLU A 393 33.98 9.30 16.41
CA GLU A 393 33.96 10.77 16.30
C GLU A 393 33.81 11.23 14.85
N LYS A 394 34.46 10.53 13.90
CA LYS A 394 34.28 10.76 12.45
C LYS A 394 32.85 10.44 12.01
N PHE A 395 32.28 9.35 12.53
CA PHE A 395 30.90 9.02 12.25
C PHE A 395 29.93 10.10 12.75
N ILE A 396 30.13 10.62 13.96
CA ILE A 396 29.33 11.74 14.48
C ILE A 396 29.47 12.98 13.57
N ALA A 397 30.67 13.33 13.17
CA ALA A 397 30.92 14.44 12.25
C ALA A 397 30.23 14.22 10.90
N TYR A 398 30.33 13.01 10.35
CA TYR A 398 29.66 12.60 9.13
C TYR A 398 28.12 12.73 9.24
N ALA A 399 27.53 12.19 10.30
CA ALA A 399 26.10 12.26 10.56
C ALA A 399 25.61 13.72 10.69
N ASN A 400 26.37 14.56 11.40
CA ASN A 400 26.06 15.98 11.55
C ASN A 400 26.19 16.75 10.23
N ASP A 401 27.14 16.39 9.37
CA ASP A 401 27.26 16.97 8.03
C ASP A 401 26.08 16.63 7.15
N LEU A 402 25.60 15.37 7.17
CA LEU A 402 24.40 14.98 6.46
C LEU A 402 23.15 15.70 6.99
N ALA A 403 23.02 15.82 8.32
CA ALA A 403 21.92 16.57 8.93
C ALA A 403 21.95 18.04 8.50
N ARG A 404 23.13 18.66 8.45
CA ARG A 404 23.33 20.04 7.98
C ARG A 404 22.93 20.18 6.50
N ILE A 405 23.36 19.24 5.65
CA ILE A 405 22.99 19.21 4.22
C ILE A 405 21.47 19.17 4.08
N VAL A 406 20.80 18.22 4.74
CA VAL A 406 19.34 18.07 4.69
C VAL A 406 18.63 19.35 5.16
N LYS A 407 19.07 19.93 6.29
CA LYS A 407 18.52 21.19 6.82
C LYS A 407 18.75 22.38 5.89
N SER A 408 19.85 22.42 5.14
CA SER A 408 20.12 23.51 4.19
C SER A 408 19.10 23.58 3.05
N HIS A 409 18.41 22.46 2.77
CA HIS A 409 17.32 22.38 1.82
C HIS A 409 15.94 22.57 2.45
N GLY A 410 15.87 22.94 3.74
CA GLY A 410 14.62 23.16 4.46
C GLY A 410 13.90 21.88 4.88
N LEU A 411 14.59 20.74 4.86
CA LEU A 411 14.07 19.42 5.26
C LEU A 411 14.50 19.11 6.70
N LYS A 412 13.74 18.26 7.38
CA LYS A 412 14.08 17.73 8.70
C LYS A 412 14.85 16.41 8.53
N PRO A 413 16.05 16.27 9.09
CA PRO A 413 16.78 15.01 9.04
C PRO A 413 16.13 13.96 9.96
N MET A 414 16.05 12.73 9.49
CA MET A 414 15.69 11.56 10.28
C MET A 414 16.78 10.50 10.13
N ALA A 415 16.97 9.68 11.15
CA ALA A 415 17.89 8.55 11.11
C ALA A 415 17.39 7.41 11.99
N PHE A 416 17.82 6.18 11.70
CA PHE A 416 17.61 5.03 12.57
C PHE A 416 18.48 5.13 13.83
N ASN A 417 18.06 4.49 14.92
CA ASN A 417 18.61 4.77 16.24
C ASN A 417 19.92 4.08 16.58
N ASP A 418 20.24 2.95 15.95
CA ASP A 418 21.27 2.04 16.49
C ASP A 418 22.68 2.62 16.53
N GLY A 419 23.05 3.51 15.59
CA GLY A 419 24.33 4.20 15.59
C GLY A 419 24.38 5.46 16.44
N ILE A 420 23.26 5.98 16.94
CA ILE A 420 23.21 7.26 17.66
C ILE A 420 23.46 7.05 19.15
N TYR A 421 24.58 7.58 19.67
CA TYR A 421 25.06 7.36 21.04
C TYR A 421 25.17 5.87 21.40
N TYR A 422 25.75 5.05 20.49
CA TYR A 422 25.93 3.62 20.71
C TYR A 422 26.60 3.33 22.08
N ASN A 423 26.21 2.27 22.74
CA ASN A 423 26.56 1.94 24.15
C ASN A 423 26.13 3.01 25.17
N SER A 424 25.21 3.90 24.82
CA SER A 424 24.86 5.08 25.64
C SER A 424 26.07 5.97 25.95
N ASP A 425 27.15 5.86 25.16
CA ASP A 425 28.38 6.62 25.33
C ASP A 425 28.28 7.98 24.65
N THR A 426 28.33 9.04 25.46
CA THR A 426 28.25 10.43 25.01
C THR A 426 29.60 11.12 24.98
N SER A 427 30.68 10.39 25.24
CA SER A 427 32.05 10.97 25.35
C SER A 427 32.70 11.27 24.00
N PHE A 428 32.21 10.67 22.91
CA PHE A 428 32.75 10.83 21.56
C PHE A 428 32.33 12.12 20.86
N GLY A 429 31.31 12.80 21.35
CA GLY A 429 30.77 14.02 20.74
C GLY A 429 29.24 14.08 20.80
N THR A 430 28.68 15.05 20.10
CA THR A 430 27.23 15.31 20.12
C THR A 430 26.66 15.21 18.73
N PHE A 431 25.59 14.42 18.58
CA PHE A 431 24.79 14.40 17.36
C PHE A 431 23.90 15.65 17.27
N ASP A 432 23.64 16.10 16.08
CA ASP A 432 22.72 17.19 15.81
C ASP A 432 21.32 16.81 16.34
N LYS A 433 20.83 17.55 17.33
CA LYS A 433 19.56 17.28 18.03
C LYS A 433 18.33 17.36 17.13
N ASP A 434 18.45 18.02 15.96
CA ASP A 434 17.36 18.12 15.01
C ASP A 434 17.16 16.83 14.21
N ILE A 435 18.07 15.85 14.34
CA ILE A 435 17.85 14.50 13.79
C ILE A 435 16.69 13.85 14.54
N ILE A 436 15.61 13.60 13.83
CA ILE A 436 14.49 12.74 14.31
C ILE A 436 15.01 11.31 14.38
N VAL A 437 14.91 10.68 15.55
CA VAL A 437 15.40 9.31 15.73
C VAL A 437 14.25 8.32 15.54
N SER A 438 14.38 7.50 14.50
CA SER A 438 13.51 6.35 14.24
C SER A 438 13.97 5.19 15.11
N MET A 439 13.28 5.01 16.25
CA MET A 439 13.61 4.03 17.28
C MET A 439 13.07 2.66 16.90
N TRP A 440 13.89 1.85 16.19
CA TRP A 440 13.47 0.55 15.70
C TRP A 440 13.85 -0.61 16.62
N THR A 441 14.96 -0.50 17.34
CA THR A 441 15.47 -1.59 18.17
C THR A 441 15.89 -1.12 19.55
N GLY A 442 15.69 -1.98 20.54
CA GLY A 442 16.28 -1.83 21.88
C GLY A 442 17.67 -2.47 22.01
N GLY A 443 18.20 -3.01 20.88
CA GLY A 443 19.44 -3.77 20.88
C GLY A 443 19.25 -5.25 21.24
N TRP A 444 20.34 -5.98 21.19
CA TRP A 444 20.42 -7.39 21.59
C TRP A 444 21.80 -7.68 22.17
N GLY A 445 22.04 -8.91 22.61
CA GLY A 445 23.33 -9.27 23.21
C GLY A 445 24.52 -8.93 22.32
N GLY A 446 25.37 -7.99 22.76
CA GLY A 446 26.52 -7.50 22.00
C GLY A 446 26.23 -6.38 20.97
N TYR A 447 24.99 -5.89 20.93
CA TYR A 447 24.57 -4.73 20.12
C TYR A 447 23.79 -3.76 21.01
N ASP A 448 24.49 -2.92 21.74
CA ASP A 448 23.93 -2.09 22.81
C ASP A 448 23.67 -0.65 22.36
N VAL A 449 22.44 -0.40 21.90
CA VAL A 449 21.99 0.92 21.47
C VAL A 449 21.69 1.86 22.64
N ALA A 450 21.66 3.17 22.39
CA ALA A 450 21.19 4.13 23.37
C ALA A 450 19.73 3.88 23.79
N SER A 451 19.38 4.20 25.02
CA SER A 451 17.99 4.22 25.44
C SER A 451 17.23 5.38 24.81
N SER A 452 15.94 5.17 24.56
CA SER A 452 15.06 6.26 24.08
C SER A 452 14.98 7.42 25.07
N LYS A 453 15.12 7.13 26.38
CA LYS A 453 15.24 8.14 27.44
C LYS A 453 16.45 9.05 27.20
N LEU A 454 17.66 8.47 27.00
CA LEU A 454 18.87 9.22 26.72
C LEU A 454 18.73 10.09 25.47
N LEU A 455 18.13 9.54 24.40
CA LEU A 455 17.92 10.28 23.14
C LEU A 455 17.00 11.51 23.34
N VAL A 456 15.93 11.39 24.13
CA VAL A 456 15.07 12.52 24.50
C VAL A 456 15.82 13.53 25.36
N GLU A 457 16.62 13.08 26.34
CA GLU A 457 17.47 13.95 27.17
C GLU A 457 18.50 14.71 26.35
N LYS A 458 18.96 14.14 25.21
CA LYS A 458 19.85 14.81 24.24
C LYS A 458 19.09 15.76 23.29
N GLY A 459 17.78 15.83 23.37
CA GLY A 459 16.93 16.76 22.62
C GLY A 459 16.38 16.21 21.30
N HIS A 460 16.54 14.91 21.03
CA HIS A 460 15.99 14.29 19.84
C HIS A 460 14.48 14.04 19.96
N GLN A 461 13.76 14.23 18.87
CA GLN A 461 12.39 13.73 18.71
C GLN A 461 12.42 12.25 18.37
N ILE A 462 11.49 11.48 18.92
CA ILE A 462 11.40 10.03 18.73
C ILE A 462 10.21 9.68 17.82
N LEU A 463 10.49 8.96 16.73
CA LEU A 463 9.53 8.24 15.95
C LEU A 463 9.60 6.76 16.36
N ASN A 464 8.51 6.20 16.91
CA ASN A 464 8.51 4.79 17.30
C ASN A 464 8.38 3.91 16.05
N THR A 465 9.40 3.09 15.80
CA THR A 465 9.48 2.21 14.63
C THR A 465 9.66 0.76 15.07
N ASN A 466 9.21 0.42 16.24
CA ASN A 466 9.41 -0.85 16.95
C ASN A 466 9.43 -2.05 15.99
N ASP A 467 10.50 -2.83 16.01
CA ASP A 467 10.72 -3.97 15.13
C ASP A 467 9.73 -5.13 15.37
N ALA A 468 8.98 -5.10 16.48
CA ALA A 468 7.85 -6.00 16.68
C ALA A 468 6.77 -5.87 15.59
N TRP A 469 6.74 -4.77 14.86
CA TRP A 469 5.78 -4.51 13.77
C TRP A 469 6.35 -4.80 12.38
N TYR A 470 7.55 -5.36 12.28
CA TYR A 470 8.23 -5.61 11.01
C TYR A 470 7.63 -6.80 10.27
N TYR A 471 7.60 -6.65 8.97
CA TYR A 471 7.26 -7.70 8.02
C TYR A 471 8.30 -7.73 6.90
N VAL A 472 8.91 -8.88 6.67
CA VAL A 472 9.76 -9.12 5.50
C VAL A 472 8.93 -9.81 4.43
N LEU A 473 8.85 -9.19 3.26
CA LEU A 473 8.07 -9.67 2.12
C LEU A 473 8.44 -11.12 1.77
N GLY A 474 7.41 -11.93 1.52
CA GLY A 474 7.54 -13.35 1.21
C GLY A 474 7.61 -14.26 2.44
N ARG A 475 7.82 -13.75 3.65
CA ARG A 475 7.82 -14.52 4.89
C ARG A 475 6.43 -14.43 5.55
N ASN A 476 5.59 -15.44 5.36
CA ASN A 476 4.16 -15.33 5.66
C ASN A 476 3.71 -16.05 6.93
N ALA A 477 4.45 -17.08 7.38
CA ALA A 477 4.11 -17.92 8.52
C ALA A 477 5.33 -18.24 9.39
N ASP A 478 5.08 -18.74 10.60
CA ASP A 478 6.13 -19.20 11.51
C ASP A 478 7.04 -20.23 10.82
N GLY A 479 8.33 -20.17 11.13
CA GLY A 479 9.36 -21.01 10.51
C GLY A 479 9.91 -20.45 9.18
N GLN A 480 9.37 -19.37 8.66
CA GLN A 480 9.89 -18.69 7.45
C GLN A 480 10.93 -17.59 7.75
N GLY A 481 11.50 -17.59 8.92
CA GLY A 481 12.50 -16.62 9.37
C GLY A 481 11.92 -15.50 10.23
N TRP A 482 12.80 -14.63 10.71
CA TRP A 482 12.44 -13.47 11.53
C TRP A 482 11.58 -12.48 10.73
N TYR A 483 10.69 -11.79 11.43
CA TYR A 483 9.81 -10.77 10.86
C TYR A 483 8.89 -11.31 9.78
N ASN A 484 8.39 -12.55 9.93
CA ASN A 484 7.31 -13.03 9.08
C ASN A 484 5.99 -12.30 9.38
N LEU A 485 5.00 -12.43 8.50
CA LEU A 485 3.74 -11.70 8.63
C LEU A 485 3.00 -12.02 9.94
N ASP A 486 2.98 -13.29 10.35
CA ASP A 486 2.28 -13.70 11.57
C ASP A 486 2.93 -13.08 12.82
N GLN A 487 4.28 -13.02 12.87
CA GLN A 487 5.00 -12.33 13.93
C GLN A 487 4.69 -10.83 13.93
N GLY A 488 4.72 -10.18 12.77
CA GLY A 488 4.37 -8.76 12.64
C GLY A 488 2.95 -8.45 13.12
N LEU A 489 1.96 -9.27 12.71
CA LEU A 489 0.57 -9.13 13.14
C LEU A 489 0.39 -9.34 14.65
N ASN A 490 1.09 -10.32 15.23
CA ASN A 490 1.07 -10.56 16.68
C ASN A 490 1.79 -9.44 17.44
N GLY A 491 2.93 -8.98 16.93
CA GLY A 491 3.65 -7.83 17.49
C GLY A 491 2.78 -6.58 17.55
N ILE A 492 2.07 -6.27 16.48
CA ILE A 492 1.13 -5.13 16.44
C ILE A 492 0.02 -5.25 17.49
N LYS A 493 -0.53 -6.45 17.70
CA LYS A 493 -1.57 -6.67 18.71
C LYS A 493 -1.08 -6.44 20.14
N ASN A 494 0.17 -6.83 20.41
CA ASN A 494 0.72 -6.87 21.76
C ASN A 494 1.61 -5.66 22.09
N THR A 495 1.96 -4.85 21.11
CA THR A 495 2.89 -3.73 21.23
C THR A 495 2.22 -2.48 20.64
N PRO A 496 1.51 -1.68 21.44
CA PRO A 496 0.84 -0.48 20.98
C PRO A 496 1.85 0.60 20.51
N ILE A 497 1.36 1.57 19.74
CA ILE A 497 2.16 2.66 19.16
C ILE A 497 3.00 3.44 20.20
N THR A 498 2.59 3.43 21.45
CA THR A 498 3.29 4.07 22.57
C THR A 498 4.43 3.22 23.16
N SER A 499 4.54 1.95 22.78
CA SER A 499 5.59 1.05 23.30
C SER A 499 6.90 1.30 22.54
N VAL A 500 7.67 2.27 23.01
CA VAL A 500 8.99 2.60 22.46
C VAL A 500 10.04 1.60 23.01
N PRO A 501 10.97 1.12 22.17
CA PRO A 501 12.07 0.27 22.65
C PRO A 501 12.95 0.97 23.68
N LYS A 502 13.47 0.22 24.64
CA LYS A 502 14.51 0.63 25.60
C LYS A 502 14.24 1.97 26.31
N THR A 503 13.06 2.07 26.96
CA THR A 503 12.64 3.31 27.65
C THR A 503 13.31 3.51 29.01
N GLU A 504 13.89 2.47 29.61
CA GLU A 504 14.41 2.48 30.98
C GLU A 504 13.36 2.95 32.00
N GLY A 505 12.10 2.61 31.77
CA GLY A 505 10.98 2.98 32.64
C GLY A 505 10.50 4.44 32.50
N ALA A 506 11.02 5.19 31.55
CA ALA A 506 10.55 6.54 31.26
C ALA A 506 9.33 6.52 30.32
N ASP A 507 8.47 7.49 30.46
CA ASP A 507 7.44 7.81 29.46
C ASP A 507 8.08 8.62 28.34
N ILE A 508 8.08 8.08 27.13
CA ILE A 508 8.77 8.65 25.98
C ILE A 508 7.77 9.36 25.07
N PRO A 509 7.88 10.69 24.92
CA PRO A 509 7.06 11.41 23.96
C PRO A 509 7.44 11.00 22.53
N ILE A 510 6.45 10.62 21.74
CA ILE A 510 6.63 10.24 20.34
C ILE A 510 6.01 11.26 19.39
N ILE A 511 6.62 11.47 18.23
CA ILE A 511 5.98 12.23 17.15
C ILE A 511 5.01 11.36 16.33
N GLY A 512 5.07 10.05 16.51
CA GLY A 512 4.22 9.07 15.82
C GLY A 512 4.79 7.66 15.86
N GLY A 513 4.21 6.78 15.02
CA GLY A 513 4.65 5.40 14.85
C GLY A 513 4.77 5.01 13.39
N MET A 514 5.67 4.09 13.09
CA MET A 514 5.96 3.60 11.75
C MET A 514 5.99 2.07 11.71
N VAL A 515 5.08 1.48 10.96
CA VAL A 515 5.09 0.05 10.61
C VAL A 515 5.90 -0.14 9.34
N ALA A 516 6.69 -1.21 9.23
CA ALA A 516 7.61 -1.38 8.11
C ALA A 516 7.48 -2.73 7.40
N ALA A 517 7.49 -2.68 6.06
CA ALA A 517 7.64 -3.83 5.19
C ALA A 517 9.00 -3.77 4.49
N TRP A 518 9.84 -4.75 4.81
CA TRP A 518 11.20 -4.88 4.29
C TRP A 518 11.25 -5.87 3.13
N ALA A 519 12.28 -5.77 2.30
CA ALA A 519 12.60 -6.74 1.26
C ALA A 519 14.04 -7.21 1.45
N ASP A 520 14.26 -8.47 1.80
CA ASP A 520 15.63 -9.02 1.90
C ASP A 520 16.22 -9.34 0.53
N THR A 521 15.36 -9.65 -0.44
CA THR A 521 15.75 -9.93 -1.81
C THR A 521 14.77 -9.32 -2.81
N PRO A 522 15.20 -8.95 -4.02
CA PRO A 522 14.30 -8.44 -5.05
C PRO A 522 13.30 -9.50 -5.54
N SER A 523 13.65 -10.80 -5.47
CA SER A 523 12.76 -11.91 -5.81
C SER A 523 11.67 -12.19 -4.77
N ALA A 524 11.73 -11.56 -3.59
CA ALA A 524 10.70 -11.70 -2.57
C ALA A 524 9.33 -11.32 -3.15
N ARG A 525 8.36 -12.23 -2.97
CA ARG A 525 7.02 -12.03 -3.52
C ARG A 525 6.30 -10.91 -2.78
N TYR A 526 6.02 -9.83 -3.48
CA TYR A 526 5.10 -8.80 -3.02
C TYR A 526 3.65 -9.27 -3.17
N SER A 527 2.89 -9.18 -2.09
CA SER A 527 1.45 -9.46 -2.06
C SER A 527 0.73 -8.25 -1.44
N PRO A 528 -0.02 -7.47 -2.25
CA PRO A 528 -0.77 -6.32 -1.75
C PRO A 528 -1.69 -6.70 -0.58
N SER A 529 -2.41 -7.81 -0.68
CA SER A 529 -3.35 -8.24 0.37
C SER A 529 -2.67 -8.49 1.73
N ARG A 530 -1.41 -8.97 1.74
CA ARG A 530 -0.64 -9.20 2.97
C ARG A 530 -0.12 -7.91 3.58
N LEU A 531 0.43 -7.01 2.74
CA LEU A 531 0.83 -5.69 3.19
C LEU A 531 -0.37 -4.91 3.75
N PHE A 532 -1.50 -4.92 3.05
CA PHE A 532 -2.70 -4.21 3.50
C PHE A 532 -3.31 -4.82 4.75
N LYS A 533 -3.16 -6.14 4.96
CA LYS A 533 -3.51 -6.79 6.22
C LYS A 533 -2.67 -6.26 7.39
N LEU A 534 -1.35 -6.12 7.19
CA LEU A 534 -0.44 -5.55 8.19
C LEU A 534 -0.83 -4.10 8.51
N MET A 535 -0.99 -3.26 7.48
CA MET A 535 -1.36 -1.85 7.61
C MET A 535 -2.70 -1.67 8.34
N ARG A 536 -3.72 -2.44 7.96
CA ARG A 536 -5.04 -2.41 8.60
C ARG A 536 -4.97 -2.84 10.06
N GLN A 537 -4.19 -3.90 10.36
CA GLN A 537 -4.01 -4.36 11.74
C GLN A 537 -3.36 -3.27 12.60
N PHE A 538 -2.34 -2.57 12.08
CA PHE A 538 -1.68 -1.49 12.80
C PHE A 538 -2.63 -0.32 13.08
N ALA A 539 -3.42 0.08 12.07
CA ALA A 539 -4.43 1.12 12.22
C ALA A 539 -5.52 0.74 13.22
N ASN A 540 -6.02 -0.49 13.17
CA ASN A 540 -7.08 -0.97 14.07
C ASN A 540 -6.60 -1.14 15.51
N SER A 541 -5.37 -1.65 15.71
CA SER A 541 -4.79 -1.81 17.05
C SER A 541 -4.46 -0.47 17.73
N ASN A 542 -4.32 0.60 16.93
CA ASN A 542 -4.01 1.95 17.40
C ASN A 542 -5.11 2.95 16.96
N ALA A 543 -6.37 2.52 16.99
CA ALA A 543 -7.50 3.21 16.37
C ALA A 543 -7.73 4.66 16.86
N GLU A 544 -7.30 5.01 18.07
CA GLU A 544 -7.39 6.38 18.60
C GLU A 544 -6.43 7.36 17.90
N TYR A 545 -5.36 6.84 17.27
CA TYR A 545 -4.35 7.64 16.57
C TYR A 545 -4.67 7.82 15.08
N PHE A 546 -5.50 6.98 14.51
CA PHE A 546 -5.84 6.98 13.10
C PHE A 546 -7.16 7.69 12.84
N ALA A 547 -7.22 8.51 11.80
CA ALA A 547 -8.46 9.16 11.40
C ALA A 547 -9.51 8.14 10.95
N ALA A 548 -10.78 8.44 11.22
CA ALA A 548 -11.90 7.66 10.71
C ALA A 548 -11.99 7.76 9.18
N ASP A 549 -12.63 6.78 8.56
CA ASP A 549 -12.90 6.75 7.13
C ASP A 549 -14.25 7.41 6.82
N TYR A 550 -14.21 8.57 6.15
CA TYR A 550 -15.38 9.32 5.73
C TYR A 550 -15.83 9.02 4.30
N GLU A 551 -15.05 8.30 3.51
CA GLU A 551 -15.37 8.02 2.10
C GLU A 551 -16.73 7.30 1.93
N PRO A 552 -17.09 6.30 2.77
CA PRO A 552 -18.40 5.68 2.72
C PRO A 552 -19.56 6.67 2.99
N ALA A 553 -19.34 7.68 3.84
CA ALA A 553 -20.35 8.70 4.15
C ALA A 553 -20.56 9.64 2.95
N GLU A 554 -19.49 10.08 2.31
CA GLU A 554 -19.55 10.88 1.08
C GLU A 554 -20.25 10.09 -0.05
N LYS A 555 -19.94 8.83 -0.19
CA LYS A 555 -20.59 7.95 -1.16
C LYS A 555 -22.09 7.83 -0.88
N ALA A 556 -22.48 7.58 0.36
CA ALA A 556 -23.88 7.49 0.75
C ALA A 556 -24.65 8.77 0.45
N LEU A 557 -24.06 9.95 0.69
CA LEU A 557 -24.65 11.24 0.34
C LEU A 557 -24.83 11.41 -1.17
N ASN A 558 -23.89 10.90 -1.99
CA ASN A 558 -23.97 10.98 -3.44
C ASN A 558 -24.98 10.01 -4.05
N GLU A 559 -25.33 8.94 -3.33
CA GLU A 559 -26.33 7.94 -3.72
C GLU A 559 -27.78 8.39 -3.43
N VAL A 560 -27.98 9.50 -2.71
CA VAL A 560 -29.32 10.10 -2.51
C VAL A 560 -29.91 10.48 -3.87
N PRO A 561 -31.18 10.10 -4.18
CA PRO A 561 -31.81 10.45 -5.43
C PRO A 561 -31.80 11.97 -5.70
N LYS A 562 -31.42 12.37 -6.91
CA LYS A 562 -31.30 13.78 -7.28
C LYS A 562 -32.66 14.48 -7.39
N ASP A 563 -33.70 13.75 -7.84
CA ASP A 563 -35.07 14.27 -7.99
C ASP A 563 -35.95 13.81 -6.83
N LEU A 564 -35.85 14.52 -5.73
CA LEU A 564 -36.66 14.24 -4.54
C LEU A 564 -38.13 14.72 -4.67
N ASN A 565 -38.49 15.49 -5.71
CA ASN A 565 -39.87 15.97 -5.93
C ASN A 565 -40.84 14.81 -6.30
N ARG A 566 -40.29 13.67 -6.69
CA ARG A 566 -41.08 12.46 -7.00
C ARG A 566 -41.59 11.74 -5.74
N TYR A 567 -41.11 12.12 -4.57
CA TYR A 567 -41.40 11.43 -3.31
C TYR A 567 -42.21 12.32 -2.38
N THR A 568 -42.90 11.71 -1.44
CA THR A 568 -43.72 12.44 -0.44
C THR A 568 -42.85 13.32 0.46
N ALA A 569 -43.36 14.47 0.82
CA ALA A 569 -42.64 15.44 1.65
C ALA A 569 -42.16 14.84 2.99
N GLU A 570 -42.94 13.93 3.58
CA GLU A 570 -42.58 13.22 4.82
C GLU A 570 -41.38 12.32 4.64
N SER A 571 -41.36 11.47 3.60
CA SER A 571 -40.21 10.58 3.31
C SER A 571 -38.96 11.34 2.91
N VAL A 572 -39.09 12.44 2.17
CA VAL A 572 -37.98 13.36 1.83
C VAL A 572 -37.42 14.06 3.06
N ALA A 573 -38.28 14.48 4.01
CA ALA A 573 -37.80 15.08 5.25
C ALA A 573 -36.89 14.15 6.06
N ALA A 574 -37.23 12.87 6.14
CA ALA A 574 -36.38 11.86 6.80
C ALA A 574 -35.01 11.70 6.11
N VAL A 575 -34.97 11.69 4.78
CA VAL A 575 -33.70 11.66 4.01
C VAL A 575 -32.87 12.91 4.28
N ASN A 576 -33.49 14.08 4.25
CA ASN A 576 -32.81 15.36 4.51
C ASN A 576 -32.24 15.45 5.92
N GLU A 577 -32.97 14.95 6.93
CA GLU A 577 -32.50 14.91 8.32
C GLU A 577 -31.30 13.96 8.46
N ALA A 578 -31.38 12.75 7.90
CA ALA A 578 -30.28 11.79 7.92
C ALA A 578 -29.04 12.31 7.16
N ALA A 579 -29.22 12.94 5.99
CA ALA A 579 -28.14 13.55 5.23
C ALA A 579 -27.50 14.73 5.98
N LYS A 580 -28.32 15.54 6.69
CA LYS A 580 -27.84 16.61 7.56
C LYS A 580 -27.00 16.06 8.72
N ALA A 581 -27.44 14.95 9.34
CA ALA A 581 -26.67 14.30 10.40
C ALA A 581 -25.27 13.90 9.93
N ILE A 582 -25.11 13.31 8.72
CA ILE A 582 -23.80 13.00 8.14
C ILE A 582 -22.97 14.26 7.92
N ARG A 583 -23.55 15.32 7.34
CA ARG A 583 -22.83 16.59 7.08
C ARG A 583 -22.41 17.32 8.36
N SER A 584 -23.04 16.99 9.49
CA SER A 584 -22.75 17.57 10.81
C SER A 584 -21.82 16.72 11.66
N LEU A 585 -21.31 15.60 11.11
CA LEU A 585 -20.29 14.79 11.80
C LEU A 585 -19.03 15.63 12.03
N ASP A 586 -18.41 15.42 13.19
CA ASP A 586 -17.09 15.99 13.46
C ASP A 586 -16.10 15.47 12.43
N SER A 587 -15.34 16.37 11.79
CA SER A 587 -14.32 16.03 10.81
C SER A 587 -13.04 15.40 11.41
N ASN A 588 -12.95 15.36 12.75
CA ASN A 588 -11.80 14.89 13.50
C ASN A 588 -12.08 13.62 14.32
N LEU A 589 -13.02 12.79 13.88
CA LEU A 589 -13.25 11.50 14.52
C LEU A 589 -12.05 10.56 14.27
N SER A 590 -11.72 9.81 15.30
CA SER A 590 -10.74 8.73 15.17
C SER A 590 -11.40 7.45 14.66
N ARG A 591 -10.57 6.50 14.20
CA ARG A 591 -11.01 5.17 13.79
C ARG A 591 -11.71 4.39 14.92
N ALA A 592 -11.39 4.70 16.18
CA ALA A 592 -12.12 4.17 17.35
C ALA A 592 -13.58 4.63 17.41
N GLN A 593 -13.93 5.69 16.66
CA GLN A 593 -15.28 6.27 16.58
C GLN A 593 -15.94 6.00 15.21
N GLN A 594 -15.39 5.09 14.40
CA GLN A 594 -15.93 4.75 13.07
C GLN A 594 -17.40 4.37 13.12
N ASP A 595 -17.83 3.67 14.17
CA ASP A 595 -19.24 3.28 14.35
C ASP A 595 -20.21 4.47 14.33
N THR A 596 -19.77 5.68 14.72
CA THR A 596 -20.59 6.89 14.66
C THR A 596 -20.92 7.26 13.21
N ILE A 597 -19.93 7.14 12.32
CA ILE A 597 -20.10 7.38 10.88
C ILE A 597 -20.98 6.29 10.27
N ASP A 598 -20.68 5.02 10.58
CA ASP A 598 -21.40 3.88 10.03
C ASP A 598 -22.89 3.87 10.41
N GLN A 599 -23.21 4.28 11.64
CA GLN A 599 -24.60 4.46 12.09
C GLN A 599 -25.31 5.59 11.36
N ALA A 600 -24.62 6.72 11.10
CA ALA A 600 -25.20 7.82 10.33
C ALA A 600 -25.46 7.40 8.88
N ILE A 601 -24.55 6.64 8.27
CA ILE A 601 -24.73 6.05 6.92
C ILE A 601 -25.94 5.11 6.90
N ALA A 602 -26.04 4.21 7.88
CA ALA A 602 -27.14 3.25 7.96
C ALA A 602 -28.51 3.96 8.04
N LYS A 603 -28.60 5.03 8.83
CA LYS A 603 -29.82 5.85 8.92
C LYS A 603 -30.17 6.51 7.58
N LEU A 604 -29.18 7.05 6.86
CA LEU A 604 -29.44 7.62 5.53
C LEU A 604 -29.91 6.57 4.53
N GLN A 605 -29.25 5.42 4.51
CA GLN A 605 -29.63 4.30 3.65
C GLN A 605 -31.06 3.79 3.97
N GLU A 606 -31.39 3.70 5.24
CA GLU A 606 -32.76 3.36 5.69
C GLU A 606 -33.76 4.40 5.22
N ALA A 607 -33.48 5.69 5.41
CA ALA A 607 -34.37 6.77 4.96
C ALA A 607 -34.55 6.76 3.42
N VAL A 608 -33.49 6.54 2.67
CA VAL A 608 -33.54 6.42 1.19
C VAL A 608 -34.34 5.20 0.77
N SER A 609 -34.20 4.07 1.45
CA SER A 609 -34.97 2.84 1.14
C SER A 609 -36.46 2.98 1.45
N ASN A 610 -36.82 3.86 2.39
CA ASN A 610 -38.20 4.14 2.80
C ASN A 610 -38.83 5.30 2.02
N LEU A 611 -38.17 5.83 0.97
CA LEU A 611 -38.74 6.85 0.11
C LEU A 611 -40.04 6.34 -0.53
N THR A 612 -41.12 7.11 -0.38
CA THR A 612 -42.44 6.77 -0.89
C THR A 612 -42.80 7.74 -2.02
N PHE A 613 -43.11 7.21 -3.19
CA PHE A 613 -43.54 8.03 -4.32
C PHE A 613 -44.79 8.83 -4.02
N THR A 614 -44.88 10.03 -4.59
CA THR A 614 -46.16 10.73 -4.69
C THR A 614 -47.16 9.93 -5.53
N PRO A 615 -48.50 10.11 -5.38
CA PRO A 615 -49.50 9.39 -6.17
C PRO A 615 -49.24 9.52 -7.69
N GLU A 616 -48.78 10.68 -8.16
CA GLU A 616 -48.45 10.96 -9.55
C GLU A 616 -47.23 10.15 -10.00
N ALA A 617 -46.13 10.22 -9.25
CA ALA A 617 -44.92 9.48 -9.56
C ALA A 617 -45.14 7.96 -9.48
N GLN A 618 -46.00 7.49 -8.55
CA GLN A 618 -46.36 6.08 -8.43
C GLN A 618 -47.04 5.57 -9.70
N LYS A 619 -47.98 6.37 -10.25
CA LYS A 619 -48.65 6.04 -11.52
C LYS A 619 -47.66 5.95 -12.68
N GLU A 620 -46.69 6.85 -12.73
CA GLU A 620 -45.62 6.80 -13.74
C GLU A 620 -44.77 5.54 -13.60
N GLU A 621 -44.37 5.19 -12.38
CA GLU A 621 -43.57 3.98 -12.11
C GLU A 621 -44.38 2.68 -12.41
N ASP A 622 -45.67 2.66 -12.08
CA ASP A 622 -46.52 1.53 -12.40
C ASP A 622 -46.72 1.40 -13.91
N ALA A 623 -46.88 2.51 -14.64
CA ALA A 623 -46.95 2.51 -16.09
C ALA A 623 -45.61 2.02 -16.72
N LYS A 624 -44.47 2.44 -16.21
CA LYS A 624 -43.17 1.93 -16.66
C LYS A 624 -43.02 0.43 -16.42
N ARG A 625 -43.43 -0.06 -15.24
CA ARG A 625 -43.37 -1.50 -14.91
C ARG A 625 -44.26 -2.32 -15.84
N GLU A 626 -45.44 -1.78 -16.22
CA GLU A 626 -46.31 -2.47 -17.20
C GLU A 626 -45.66 -2.49 -18.60
N ILE A 627 -45.04 -1.38 -19.04
CA ILE A 627 -44.29 -1.34 -20.30
C ILE A 627 -43.11 -2.32 -20.26
N GLU A 628 -42.36 -2.37 -19.17
CA GLU A 628 -41.25 -3.32 -18.99
C GLU A 628 -41.70 -4.78 -19.01
N LYS A 629 -42.89 -5.08 -18.41
CA LYS A 629 -43.48 -6.41 -18.50
C LYS A 629 -43.83 -6.78 -19.94
N LEU A 630 -44.42 -5.84 -20.66
CA LEU A 630 -44.80 -6.03 -22.06
C LEU A 630 -43.57 -6.15 -22.98
N ALA A 631 -42.49 -5.46 -22.65
CA ALA A 631 -41.23 -5.50 -23.39
C ALA A 631 -40.42 -6.80 -23.19
N LYS A 632 -40.75 -7.62 -22.17
CA LYS A 632 -40.09 -8.90 -21.97
C LYS A 632 -40.43 -9.88 -23.10
N ASN A 633 -39.41 -10.66 -23.52
CA ASN A 633 -39.62 -11.70 -24.50
C ASN A 633 -40.59 -12.77 -23.98
N LYS A 634 -41.62 -13.03 -24.74
CA LYS A 634 -42.56 -14.10 -24.53
C LYS A 634 -42.40 -15.07 -25.69
N VAL A 635 -41.71 -16.18 -25.44
CA VAL A 635 -41.27 -17.10 -26.49
C VAL A 635 -42.07 -18.39 -26.47
N ILE A 636 -42.54 -18.81 -27.63
CA ILE A 636 -43.04 -20.19 -27.84
C ILE A 636 -41.96 -21.00 -28.55
N SER A 637 -41.62 -22.17 -28.04
CA SER A 637 -40.63 -23.07 -28.64
C SER A 637 -41.34 -24.23 -29.39
N ILE A 638 -40.93 -24.44 -30.62
CA ILE A 638 -41.44 -25.48 -31.49
C ILE A 638 -40.31 -26.41 -31.92
N ASP A 639 -40.41 -27.69 -31.60
CA ASP A 639 -39.46 -28.71 -32.04
C ASP A 639 -39.71 -29.11 -33.49
N ALA A 640 -39.14 -28.35 -34.42
CA ALA A 640 -39.22 -28.60 -35.85
C ALA A 640 -38.06 -29.49 -36.38
N GLY A 641 -37.18 -29.97 -35.52
CA GLY A 641 -36.10 -30.90 -35.84
C GLY A 641 -36.56 -32.34 -35.73
N ARG A 642 -37.19 -32.73 -34.62
CA ARG A 642 -37.74 -34.08 -34.47
C ARG A 642 -38.99 -34.27 -35.29
N LYS A 643 -39.84 -33.26 -35.46
CA LYS A 643 -41.09 -33.32 -36.25
C LYS A 643 -41.04 -32.27 -37.35
N TYR A 644 -41.43 -32.69 -38.57
CA TYR A 644 -41.61 -31.75 -39.67
C TYR A 644 -42.88 -30.91 -39.48
N PHE A 645 -42.76 -29.62 -39.68
CA PHE A 645 -43.83 -28.65 -39.76
C PHE A 645 -43.80 -28.01 -41.15
N SER A 646 -44.90 -27.95 -41.84
CA SER A 646 -45.00 -27.23 -43.10
C SER A 646 -44.88 -25.70 -42.85
N ALA A 647 -44.51 -24.95 -43.89
CA ALA A 647 -44.48 -23.50 -43.85
C ALA A 647 -45.86 -22.91 -43.46
N GLU A 648 -46.95 -23.48 -43.93
CA GLU A 648 -48.28 -23.02 -43.58
C GLU A 648 -48.62 -23.28 -42.10
N GLN A 649 -48.18 -24.43 -41.57
CA GLN A 649 -48.34 -24.70 -40.12
C GLN A 649 -47.55 -23.73 -39.26
N LEU A 650 -46.31 -23.43 -39.64
CA LEU A 650 -45.47 -22.44 -38.92
C LEU A 650 -46.04 -21.04 -39.01
N LYS A 651 -46.55 -20.62 -40.20
CA LYS A 651 -47.22 -19.32 -40.34
C LYS A 651 -48.44 -19.21 -39.42
N ARG A 652 -49.29 -20.25 -39.35
CA ARG A 652 -50.43 -20.27 -38.42
C ARG A 652 -50.02 -20.20 -36.97
N ILE A 653 -48.85 -20.79 -36.58
CA ILE A 653 -48.30 -20.68 -35.24
C ILE A 653 -47.85 -19.25 -34.99
N ILE A 654 -47.19 -18.60 -35.96
CA ILE A 654 -46.76 -17.20 -35.87
C ILE A 654 -47.99 -16.27 -35.74
N ASP A 655 -49.00 -16.46 -36.56
CA ASP A 655 -50.26 -15.67 -36.49
C ASP A 655 -50.92 -15.81 -35.13
N LYS A 656 -51.00 -17.04 -34.60
CA LYS A 656 -51.59 -17.29 -33.28
C LYS A 656 -50.68 -16.77 -32.13
N ALA A 657 -49.37 -16.88 -32.28
CA ALA A 657 -48.42 -16.29 -31.31
C ALA A 657 -48.60 -14.78 -31.24
N SER A 658 -48.72 -14.11 -32.38
CA SER A 658 -49.00 -12.66 -32.46
C SER A 658 -50.34 -12.30 -31.81
N GLU A 659 -51.41 -13.01 -32.16
CA GLU A 659 -52.74 -12.80 -31.55
C GLU A 659 -52.72 -12.92 -30.01
N LEU A 660 -51.94 -13.88 -29.49
CA LEU A 660 -51.80 -14.13 -28.06
C LEU A 660 -50.74 -13.26 -27.35
N GLY A 661 -50.07 -12.38 -28.09
CA GLY A 661 -49.07 -11.43 -27.54
C GLY A 661 -47.71 -12.04 -27.27
N TYR A 662 -47.33 -13.14 -27.92
CA TYR A 662 -45.95 -13.62 -27.94
C TYR A 662 -45.07 -12.67 -28.74
N SER A 663 -43.81 -12.53 -28.34
CA SER A 663 -42.82 -11.70 -29.05
C SER A 663 -41.98 -12.51 -30.04
N ASP A 664 -41.79 -13.77 -29.80
CA ASP A 664 -40.85 -14.63 -30.54
C ASP A 664 -41.34 -16.05 -30.70
N VAL A 665 -40.94 -16.68 -31.80
CA VAL A 665 -41.05 -18.14 -32.01
C VAL A 665 -39.65 -18.72 -32.09
N HIS A 666 -39.33 -19.61 -31.20
CA HIS A 666 -38.09 -20.38 -31.18
C HIS A 666 -38.30 -21.67 -31.97
N LEU A 667 -37.60 -21.82 -33.11
CA LEU A 667 -37.65 -23.03 -33.94
C LEU A 667 -36.38 -23.85 -33.74
N LEU A 668 -36.55 -25.08 -33.27
CA LEU A 668 -35.46 -26.05 -33.19
C LEU A 668 -35.39 -26.79 -34.54
N LEU A 669 -34.61 -26.26 -35.48
CA LEU A 669 -34.46 -26.84 -36.82
C LEU A 669 -33.52 -28.05 -36.82
N GLY A 670 -32.50 -28.01 -35.97
CA GLY A 670 -31.54 -29.08 -35.73
C GLY A 670 -31.68 -29.60 -34.30
N ASN A 671 -32.55 -30.57 -34.08
CA ASN A 671 -32.79 -31.23 -32.82
C ASN A 671 -33.11 -32.72 -33.08
N ASP A 672 -32.11 -33.59 -32.86
CA ASP A 672 -32.03 -34.97 -33.30
C ASP A 672 -32.12 -35.10 -34.84
N GLY A 673 -33.11 -34.51 -35.49
CA GLY A 673 -33.19 -34.33 -36.94
C GLY A 673 -32.81 -32.92 -37.36
N LEU A 674 -32.26 -32.76 -38.55
CA LEU A 674 -32.01 -31.46 -39.17
C LEU A 674 -33.05 -31.28 -40.31
N ARG A 675 -33.97 -30.32 -40.14
CA ARG A 675 -35.12 -30.14 -41.06
C ARG A 675 -35.18 -28.76 -41.69
N PHE A 676 -33.99 -28.18 -41.87
CA PHE A 676 -33.82 -26.97 -42.65
C PHE A 676 -32.52 -27.11 -43.43
N LEU A 677 -32.66 -27.06 -44.76
CA LEU A 677 -31.52 -27.11 -45.66
C LEU A 677 -31.35 -25.73 -46.33
N LEU A 678 -30.14 -25.31 -46.44
CA LEU A 678 -29.75 -24.12 -47.21
C LEU A 678 -29.66 -24.49 -48.70
N ASP A 679 -29.78 -23.50 -49.58
CA ASP A 679 -29.59 -23.69 -51.02
C ASP A 679 -28.16 -24.14 -51.33
N ASP A 680 -27.20 -23.71 -50.57
CA ASP A 680 -25.81 -24.19 -50.59
C ASP A 680 -25.42 -24.80 -49.23
N MET A 681 -25.27 -26.10 -49.20
CA MET A 681 -24.85 -26.91 -48.06
C MET A 681 -23.38 -27.33 -48.16
N THR A 682 -22.58 -26.70 -49.01
CA THR A 682 -21.16 -27.01 -49.11
C THR A 682 -20.42 -26.80 -47.77
N ILE A 683 -19.74 -27.82 -47.29
CA ILE A 683 -19.03 -27.77 -46.01
C ILE A 683 -17.55 -28.09 -46.28
N THR A 684 -16.68 -27.24 -45.74
CA THR A 684 -15.23 -27.51 -45.70
C THR A 684 -14.80 -27.71 -44.26
N ALA A 685 -14.24 -28.89 -43.98
CA ALA A 685 -13.76 -29.25 -42.67
C ALA A 685 -12.39 -29.98 -42.79
N ASN A 686 -11.41 -29.54 -42.01
CA ASN A 686 -10.05 -30.10 -42.01
C ASN A 686 -9.41 -30.21 -43.41
N GLY A 687 -9.63 -29.20 -44.27
CA GLY A 687 -9.11 -29.17 -45.64
C GLY A 687 -9.82 -30.06 -46.63
N LYS A 688 -10.90 -30.76 -46.25
CA LYS A 688 -11.77 -31.54 -47.13
C LYS A 688 -13.09 -30.80 -47.36
N THR A 689 -13.45 -30.64 -48.61
CA THR A 689 -14.74 -30.03 -49.03
C THR A 689 -15.74 -31.12 -49.41
N TYR A 690 -16.91 -31.04 -48.85
CA TYR A 690 -18.09 -31.86 -49.16
C TYR A 690 -19.01 -30.99 -49.99
N ALA A 691 -19.41 -31.50 -51.17
CA ALA A 691 -20.29 -30.76 -52.07
C ALA A 691 -21.68 -30.64 -51.49
N SER A 692 -22.41 -29.56 -51.86
CA SER A 692 -23.78 -29.27 -51.37
C SER A 692 -24.76 -30.42 -51.62
N ASP A 693 -24.66 -31.06 -52.78
CA ASP A 693 -25.54 -32.17 -53.16
C ASP A 693 -25.25 -33.47 -52.36
N ASP A 694 -24.08 -33.59 -51.76
CA ASP A 694 -23.65 -34.74 -50.95
C ASP A 694 -23.97 -34.55 -49.47
N VAL A 695 -24.14 -33.31 -48.98
CA VAL A 695 -24.47 -32.98 -47.60
C VAL A 695 -25.98 -32.91 -47.36
#